data_824121739d39beaa66719874e147e618
#
_entry.id   824121739d39beaa66719874e147e618
#
_cell.length_a   1.000
_cell.length_b   1.000
_cell.length_c   1.000
_cell.angle_alpha   90.00
_cell.angle_beta   90.00
_cell.angle_gamma   90.00
#
_symmetry.space_group_name_H-M   'P 1'
#
loop_
_entity.id
_entity.type
_entity.pdbx_description
1 polymer ?
#
loop_
_entity_poly.entity_id
_entity_poly.type
_entity_poly.pdbx_seq_one_letter_code
_entity_poly.pdbx_strand_id
1 'polypeptide(L)'
;MIMAGGEGTRLRPMTCGCPKPMLPLMDRPVMEYALRLLKKHGVREAGVTLMYLPERVREYFGDGEEYGLSLRYYVEKHPLGTAGSVRQAAEFLDETFVVLSGDGATDCDLTAALAFHREKGALATLVLKHMDQPLEYGVVSADAQGRVRRFVEKPGWDEVCSDTVNTGIYILEPEALRLIPEGQAYDFSKQLFPEMLRQGLPLYAYTMEGYWCDIGDTGSYLRAHMDALDGKLKLDEVKPGVVNRARSAQVDRSAVVEAPCVIGEGAQIGPGARIGAYSVIGARCVVEENASVKRSVLMEGACLGAGVQVRGAVLMPESRMLAESSAFEESVLGERAVLGTRAVLPPGIRVWPEKRVPDGMKLERNLVWGEVKREQFQGDELCLERLEDCPGAIRAYVRAVGPRSVLLSCERAAMAEVWLQAVRAALMSCGVQVVLCGGGLLPQTRFTQRAVGAQGGCFVSPGRLRFLDEDGIELGQGARRAIEGYLQRDGAAQLPRRVCRRAVSIHGANLYYLGIYRELRLEREKQVAVCASDEGLLELAESACRQCGCLTRAEWEEELMDLGPDETGVWLSEDGASCRLAGAEGGLSEAEQELILDWALLENGEKELAVGAGATHAVELLAERYDAQVLRVRSERACLLRAAHEQGFRQFTARTDGLYAALLVLQALSRRNLTLGEWLAQAPLLKRRVKKLPLEYSARGRVLSALALDEEQADFTEGLCAGRGEGWAWVHPESDRPECVIVGEAADMETADELCNLYFDKVVRALGSAGQCPVPLAA
;
A
#
# COMPACT_ATOMS: atom_id res chain seq x y z
N MET A 1 1.76 1.35 28.72
CA MET A 1 0.44 1.23 28.02
C MET A 1 0.48 0.07 27.07
N ILE A 2 -0.57 -0.75 27.05
CA ILE A 2 -0.74 -1.82 26.09
C ILE A 2 -1.92 -1.47 25.17
N MET A 3 -1.66 -1.39 23.88
CA MET A 3 -2.70 -1.12 22.86
C MET A 3 -3.35 -2.44 22.45
N ALA A 4 -4.60 -2.66 22.83
CA ALA A 4 -5.32 -3.92 22.65
C ALA A 4 -6.73 -3.72 22.03
N GLY A 5 -7.02 -2.57 21.40
CA GLY A 5 -8.34 -2.22 20.86
C GLY A 5 -8.65 -2.76 19.47
N GLY A 6 -7.69 -3.34 18.74
CA GLY A 6 -7.83 -3.73 17.34
C GLY A 6 -8.77 -4.92 17.11
N GLU A 7 -9.63 -4.85 16.07
CA GLU A 7 -10.56 -5.93 15.68
C GLU A 7 -9.88 -7.18 15.06
N GLY A 8 -8.63 -7.08 14.59
CA GLY A 8 -7.91 -8.20 13.98
C GLY A 8 -8.58 -8.76 12.72
N THR A 9 -9.15 -7.93 11.86
CA THR A 9 -9.97 -8.36 10.72
C THR A 9 -9.26 -9.26 9.72
N ARG A 10 -7.93 -9.14 9.57
CA ARG A 10 -7.11 -10.00 8.69
C ARG A 10 -6.99 -11.44 9.20
N LEU A 11 -7.14 -11.62 10.51
CA LEU A 11 -7.07 -12.93 11.18
C LEU A 11 -8.43 -13.66 11.22
N ARG A 12 -9.53 -13.03 10.77
CA ARG A 12 -10.81 -13.73 10.70
C ARG A 12 -10.70 -15.02 9.88
N PRO A 13 -11.27 -16.12 10.34
CA PRO A 13 -12.29 -16.26 11.40
C PRO A 13 -11.74 -16.39 12.82
N MET A 14 -10.41 -16.44 13.05
CA MET A 14 -9.84 -16.63 14.39
C MET A 14 -10.26 -15.52 15.38
N THR A 15 -10.51 -14.33 14.89
CA THR A 15 -10.94 -13.18 15.71
C THR A 15 -12.43 -12.90 15.70
N CYS A 16 -13.28 -13.80 15.19
CA CYS A 16 -14.73 -13.60 15.21
C CYS A 16 -15.32 -13.62 16.63
N GLY A 17 -14.84 -14.48 17.49
CA GLY A 17 -15.28 -14.61 18.88
C GLY A 17 -14.17 -14.34 19.90
N CYS A 18 -12.97 -13.96 19.48
CA CYS A 18 -11.79 -13.78 20.31
C CYS A 18 -11.07 -12.51 19.92
N PRO A 19 -10.85 -11.54 20.83
CA PRO A 19 -10.04 -10.36 20.53
C PRO A 19 -8.61 -10.77 20.13
N LYS A 20 -8.00 -10.07 19.18
CA LYS A 20 -6.64 -10.38 18.69
C LYS A 20 -5.62 -10.60 19.81
N PRO A 21 -5.56 -9.77 20.86
CA PRO A 21 -4.64 -9.98 22.01
C PRO A 21 -4.89 -11.27 22.81
N MET A 22 -6.07 -11.85 22.66
CA MET A 22 -6.47 -13.09 23.32
C MET A 22 -6.22 -14.35 22.49
N LEU A 23 -5.74 -14.21 21.25
CA LEU A 23 -5.37 -15.39 20.45
C LEU A 23 -4.27 -16.18 21.17
N PRO A 24 -4.41 -17.52 21.30
CA PRO A 24 -3.41 -18.32 21.99
C PRO A 24 -2.15 -18.45 21.14
N LEU A 25 -1.01 -18.06 21.71
CA LEU A 25 0.31 -18.44 21.24
C LEU A 25 0.82 -19.55 22.16
N MET A 26 0.99 -20.76 21.62
CA MET A 26 1.11 -22.00 22.39
C MET A 26 -0.16 -22.22 23.25
N ASP A 27 -0.09 -22.00 24.55
CA ASP A 27 -1.19 -22.22 25.50
C ASP A 27 -1.71 -20.93 26.16
N ARG A 28 -1.18 -19.76 25.78
CA ARG A 28 -1.46 -18.48 26.46
C ARG A 28 -1.85 -17.38 25.48
N PRO A 29 -2.71 -16.45 25.89
CA PRO A 29 -2.99 -15.26 25.09
C PRO A 29 -1.73 -14.45 24.76
N VAL A 30 -1.65 -13.94 23.54
CA VAL A 30 -0.49 -13.14 23.09
C VAL A 30 -0.20 -11.98 24.05
N MET A 31 -1.21 -11.30 24.56
CA MET A 31 -1.05 -10.16 25.48
C MET A 31 -0.40 -10.57 26.80
N GLU A 32 -0.51 -11.83 27.23
CA GLU A 32 0.14 -12.31 28.47
C GLU A 32 1.67 -12.21 28.36
N TYR A 33 2.23 -12.46 27.18
CA TYR A 33 3.69 -12.32 26.97
C TYR A 33 4.13 -10.85 27.09
N ALA A 34 3.31 -9.90 26.64
CA ALA A 34 3.59 -8.49 26.84
C ALA A 34 3.56 -8.10 28.32
N LEU A 35 2.61 -8.62 29.11
CA LEU A 35 2.55 -8.38 30.56
C LEU A 35 3.78 -8.98 31.28
N ARG A 36 4.19 -10.20 30.93
CA ARG A 36 5.38 -10.85 31.48
C ARG A 36 6.66 -10.09 31.13
N LEU A 37 6.74 -9.55 29.89
CA LEU A 37 7.86 -8.71 29.48
C LEU A 37 7.93 -7.43 30.34
N LEU A 38 6.82 -6.73 30.52
CA LEU A 38 6.75 -5.55 31.37
C LEU A 38 7.20 -5.85 32.81
N LYS A 39 6.68 -6.91 33.41
CA LYS A 39 7.09 -7.37 34.75
C LYS A 39 8.59 -7.65 34.84
N LYS A 40 9.14 -8.36 33.85
CA LYS A 40 10.57 -8.69 33.78
C LYS A 40 11.46 -7.45 33.81
N HIS A 41 11.01 -6.35 33.19
CA HIS A 41 11.71 -5.08 33.16
C HIS A 41 11.30 -4.09 34.27
N GLY A 42 10.64 -4.59 35.33
CA GLY A 42 10.38 -3.85 36.57
C GLY A 42 9.16 -2.91 36.52
N VAL A 43 8.35 -2.96 35.48
CA VAL A 43 7.07 -2.25 35.42
C VAL A 43 6.10 -2.89 36.41
N ARG A 44 5.36 -2.04 37.18
CA ARG A 44 4.40 -2.51 38.18
C ARG A 44 2.96 -2.14 37.86
N GLU A 45 2.75 -1.07 37.10
CA GLU A 45 1.42 -0.60 36.70
C GLU A 45 1.33 -0.53 35.18
N ALA A 46 0.22 -0.98 34.61
CA ALA A 46 0.00 -0.91 33.19
C ALA A 46 -1.45 -0.51 32.85
N GLY A 47 -1.59 0.40 31.89
CA GLY A 47 -2.88 0.73 31.28
C GLY A 47 -3.11 -0.13 30.04
N VAL A 48 -4.32 -0.60 29.82
CA VAL A 48 -4.70 -1.40 28.64
C VAL A 48 -5.86 -0.71 27.91
N THR A 49 -5.64 -0.33 26.64
CA THR A 49 -6.72 0.22 25.84
C THR A 49 -7.51 -0.90 25.15
N LEU A 50 -8.82 -0.84 25.22
CA LEU A 50 -9.74 -1.88 24.71
C LEU A 50 -10.85 -1.26 23.88
N MET A 51 -11.32 -1.98 22.84
CA MET A 51 -12.49 -1.61 22.06
C MET A 51 -13.32 -2.84 21.68
N TYR A 52 -12.70 -3.82 21.04
CA TYR A 52 -13.36 -5.03 20.55
C TYR A 52 -13.41 -6.10 21.64
N LEU A 53 -14.62 -6.58 22.00
CA LEU A 53 -14.89 -7.59 23.04
C LEU A 53 -14.11 -7.33 24.35
N PRO A 54 -14.21 -6.14 24.95
CA PRO A 54 -13.37 -5.74 26.09
C PRO A 54 -13.58 -6.64 27.31
N GLU A 55 -14.77 -7.18 27.51
CA GLU A 55 -15.08 -8.01 28.68
C GLU A 55 -14.26 -9.32 28.70
N ARG A 56 -14.00 -9.93 27.52
CA ARG A 56 -13.15 -11.11 27.42
C ARG A 56 -11.73 -10.92 27.94
N VAL A 57 -11.17 -9.73 27.66
CA VAL A 57 -9.83 -9.36 28.15
C VAL A 57 -9.86 -9.10 29.63
N ARG A 58 -10.87 -8.37 30.13
CA ARG A 58 -11.03 -8.04 31.54
C ARG A 58 -11.31 -9.27 32.41
N GLU A 59 -12.13 -10.18 31.94
CA GLU A 59 -12.43 -11.45 32.65
C GLU A 59 -11.19 -12.33 32.79
N TYR A 60 -10.33 -12.38 31.76
CA TYR A 60 -9.14 -13.22 31.78
C TYR A 60 -8.01 -12.63 32.63
N PHE A 61 -7.71 -11.34 32.48
CA PHE A 61 -6.56 -10.71 33.14
C PHE A 61 -6.89 -10.07 34.48
N GLY A 62 -8.16 -9.90 34.83
CA GLY A 62 -8.60 -9.32 36.08
C GLY A 62 -7.97 -7.95 36.37
N ASP A 63 -7.49 -7.76 37.58
CA ASP A 63 -6.73 -6.57 38.01
C ASP A 63 -5.22 -6.69 37.76
N GLY A 64 -4.74 -7.82 37.23
CA GLY A 64 -3.35 -8.11 36.90
C GLY A 64 -2.52 -8.63 38.07
N GLU A 65 -3.08 -8.84 39.25
CA GLU A 65 -2.33 -9.28 40.45
C GLU A 65 -1.66 -10.65 40.22
N GLU A 66 -2.30 -11.58 39.51
CA GLU A 66 -1.75 -12.90 39.14
C GLU A 66 -0.48 -12.77 38.27
N TYR A 67 -0.37 -11.71 37.50
CA TYR A 67 0.80 -11.40 36.67
C TYR A 67 1.83 -10.55 37.38
N GLY A 68 1.54 -10.09 38.62
CA GLY A 68 2.37 -9.23 39.44
C GLY A 68 2.44 -7.80 38.92
N LEU A 69 1.36 -7.34 38.33
CA LEU A 69 1.13 -6.01 37.81
C LEU A 69 -0.20 -5.49 38.39
N SER A 70 -0.41 -4.16 38.36
CA SER A 70 -1.70 -3.52 38.56
C SER A 70 -2.22 -3.04 37.19
N LEU A 71 -3.37 -3.53 36.76
CA LEU A 71 -3.94 -3.21 35.44
C LEU A 71 -5.08 -2.19 35.56
N ARG A 72 -5.03 -1.18 34.68
CA ARG A 72 -6.13 -0.22 34.49
C ARG A 72 -6.63 -0.32 33.04
N TYR A 73 -7.95 -0.40 32.86
CA TYR A 73 -8.57 -0.60 31.56
C TYR A 73 -9.23 0.68 31.04
N TYR A 74 -8.91 1.07 29.81
CA TYR A 74 -9.46 2.22 29.11
C TYR A 74 -10.25 1.73 27.91
N VAL A 75 -11.59 1.76 28.00
CA VAL A 75 -12.49 1.25 26.96
C VAL A 75 -12.89 2.40 26.04
N GLU A 76 -12.59 2.25 24.75
CA GLU A 76 -12.94 3.21 23.73
C GLU A 76 -14.44 3.06 23.34
N LYS A 77 -15.15 4.18 23.30
CA LYS A 77 -16.55 4.23 22.84
C LYS A 77 -16.67 4.30 21.31
N HIS A 78 -15.65 4.79 20.64
CA HIS A 78 -15.47 4.88 19.21
C HIS A 78 -13.99 4.79 18.89
N PRO A 79 -13.59 4.38 17.67
CA PRO A 79 -12.18 4.22 17.33
C PRO A 79 -11.41 5.54 17.47
N LEU A 80 -10.42 5.56 18.37
CA LEU A 80 -9.57 6.72 18.60
C LEU A 80 -8.20 6.63 17.91
N GLY A 81 -7.93 5.56 17.19
CA GLY A 81 -6.61 5.28 16.64
C GLY A 81 -5.59 4.94 17.74
N THR A 82 -4.36 4.64 17.33
CA THR A 82 -3.33 4.14 18.26
C THR A 82 -2.89 5.18 19.28
N ALA A 83 -2.61 6.42 18.86
CA ALA A 83 -2.17 7.48 19.77
C ALA A 83 -3.34 8.10 20.57
N GLY A 84 -4.52 8.25 19.93
CA GLY A 84 -5.70 8.76 20.62
C GLY A 84 -6.17 7.84 21.73
N SER A 85 -6.05 6.51 21.56
CA SER A 85 -6.37 5.55 22.61
C SER A 85 -5.45 5.68 23.82
N VAL A 86 -4.15 5.89 23.61
CA VAL A 86 -3.18 6.14 24.68
C VAL A 86 -3.42 7.48 25.35
N ARG A 87 -3.84 8.51 24.60
CA ARG A 87 -4.19 9.83 25.16
C ARG A 87 -5.30 9.79 26.21
N GLN A 88 -6.24 8.83 26.12
CA GLN A 88 -7.28 8.64 27.15
C GLN A 88 -6.70 8.38 28.55
N ALA A 89 -5.51 7.80 28.63
CA ALA A 89 -4.84 7.47 29.88
C ALA A 89 -3.88 8.57 30.36
N ALA A 90 -3.97 9.80 29.83
CA ALA A 90 -3.00 10.86 30.10
C ALA A 90 -2.85 11.22 31.60
N GLU A 91 -3.92 11.10 32.40
CA GLU A 91 -3.86 11.32 33.85
C GLU A 91 -3.06 10.24 34.60
N PHE A 92 -2.93 9.06 33.96
CA PHE A 92 -2.14 7.94 34.48
C PHE A 92 -0.66 8.00 34.01
N LEU A 93 -0.40 8.71 32.92
CA LEU A 93 0.89 8.75 32.20
C LEU A 93 1.63 10.05 32.55
N ASP A 94 2.06 10.19 33.80
CA ASP A 94 2.71 11.38 34.37
C ASP A 94 4.25 11.32 34.42
N GLU A 95 4.82 10.15 34.10
CA GLU A 95 6.26 9.89 33.96
C GLU A 95 6.58 9.31 32.59
N THR A 96 7.86 9.15 32.24
CA THR A 96 8.31 8.40 31.06
C THR A 96 7.65 7.03 31.02
N PHE A 97 6.97 6.70 29.95
CA PHE A 97 6.22 5.45 29.83
C PHE A 97 6.52 4.67 28.54
N VAL A 98 6.27 3.36 28.61
CA VAL A 98 6.40 2.45 27.48
C VAL A 98 5.02 2.17 26.90
N VAL A 99 4.91 2.19 25.58
CA VAL A 99 3.74 1.73 24.81
C VAL A 99 4.11 0.42 24.12
N LEU A 100 3.26 -0.61 24.24
CA LEU A 100 3.40 -1.90 23.57
C LEU A 100 2.13 -2.20 22.78
N SER A 101 2.30 -2.86 21.64
CA SER A 101 1.17 -3.51 20.94
C SER A 101 0.81 -4.80 21.69
N GLY A 102 -0.48 -4.96 22.02
CA GLY A 102 -0.97 -6.15 22.76
C GLY A 102 -1.12 -7.42 21.91
N ASP A 103 -0.78 -7.34 20.63
CA ASP A 103 -0.92 -8.38 19.62
C ASP A 103 0.40 -8.82 18.98
N GLY A 104 1.53 -8.31 19.49
CA GLY A 104 2.87 -8.67 19.07
C GLY A 104 3.58 -9.59 20.09
N ALA A 105 4.37 -10.52 19.58
CA ALA A 105 5.26 -11.35 20.38
C ALA A 105 6.70 -10.83 20.30
N THR A 106 7.33 -10.53 21.46
CA THR A 106 8.68 -9.95 21.51
C THR A 106 9.42 -10.30 22.80
N ASP A 107 10.74 -10.35 22.70
CA ASP A 107 11.66 -10.45 23.84
C ASP A 107 12.57 -9.21 23.96
N CYS A 108 12.09 -8.05 23.47
CA CYS A 108 12.80 -6.78 23.48
C CYS A 108 13.37 -6.43 24.87
N ASP A 109 14.62 -5.99 24.91
CA ASP A 109 15.22 -5.43 26.13
C ASP A 109 14.73 -3.98 26.35
N LEU A 110 13.61 -3.86 27.08
CA LEU A 110 13.03 -2.56 27.41
C LEU A 110 13.95 -1.73 28.31
N THR A 111 14.81 -2.37 29.11
CA THR A 111 15.76 -1.65 29.98
C THR A 111 16.82 -0.93 29.14
N ALA A 112 17.37 -1.60 28.13
CA ALA A 112 18.32 -1.01 27.20
C ALA A 112 17.68 0.12 26.36
N ALA A 113 16.45 -0.10 25.89
CA ALA A 113 15.70 0.92 25.13
C ALA A 113 15.42 2.18 25.99
N LEU A 114 15.02 2.00 27.26
CA LEU A 114 14.82 3.11 28.21
C LEU A 114 16.11 3.86 28.52
N ALA A 115 17.23 3.13 28.66
CA ALA A 115 18.55 3.75 28.88
C ALA A 115 18.94 4.64 27.68
N PHE A 116 18.75 4.12 26.44
CA PHE A 116 18.95 4.88 25.23
C PHE A 116 18.07 6.13 25.15
N HIS A 117 16.78 5.99 25.42
CA HIS A 117 15.83 7.10 25.45
C HIS A 117 16.30 8.25 26.37
N ARG A 118 16.71 7.92 27.58
CA ARG A 118 17.23 8.88 28.57
C ARG A 118 18.56 9.49 28.15
N GLU A 119 19.48 8.69 27.60
CA GLU A 119 20.77 9.17 27.07
C GLU A 119 20.58 10.22 25.98
N LYS A 120 19.62 10.00 25.08
CA LYS A 120 19.33 10.93 23.98
C LYS A 120 18.49 12.14 24.38
N GLY A 121 17.90 12.15 25.58
CA GLY A 121 16.92 13.18 25.96
C GLY A 121 15.75 13.24 24.99
N ALA A 122 15.30 12.08 24.56
CA ALA A 122 14.27 11.96 23.54
C ALA A 122 12.88 12.35 24.09
N LEU A 123 12.05 12.99 23.27
CA LEU A 123 10.62 13.17 23.54
C LEU A 123 9.84 11.89 23.20
N ALA A 124 10.30 11.19 22.16
CA ALA A 124 9.81 9.88 21.80
C ALA A 124 10.95 9.02 21.23
N THR A 125 10.95 7.73 21.56
CA THR A 125 11.85 6.73 20.99
C THR A 125 11.02 5.58 20.39
N LEU A 126 11.24 5.32 19.11
CA LEU A 126 10.68 4.17 18.41
C LEU A 126 11.62 3.01 18.55
N VAL A 127 11.11 1.83 18.89
CA VAL A 127 11.88 0.59 18.83
C VAL A 127 11.70 -0.01 17.44
N LEU A 128 12.82 -0.24 16.75
CA LEU A 128 12.86 -0.74 15.39
C LEU A 128 13.41 -2.16 15.34
N LYS A 129 13.08 -2.88 14.27
CA LYS A 129 13.62 -4.21 13.95
C LYS A 129 13.99 -4.29 12.47
N HIS A 130 15.10 -4.95 12.15
CA HIS A 130 15.45 -5.27 10.76
C HIS A 130 14.52 -6.33 10.18
N MET A 131 13.96 -6.07 9.00
CA MET A 131 13.03 -6.94 8.29
C MET A 131 13.32 -6.96 6.80
N ASP A 132 13.39 -8.14 6.21
CA ASP A 132 13.62 -8.33 4.78
C ASP A 132 12.41 -7.90 3.92
N GLN A 133 11.20 -7.95 4.47
CA GLN A 133 9.96 -7.56 3.79
C GLN A 133 9.20 -6.50 4.62
N PRO A 134 9.55 -5.21 4.44
CA PRO A 134 9.06 -4.15 5.33
C PRO A 134 7.70 -3.57 4.96
N LEU A 135 7.08 -3.92 3.81
CA LEU A 135 5.90 -3.25 3.23
C LEU A 135 4.65 -3.23 4.11
N GLU A 136 4.50 -4.21 5.00
CA GLU A 136 3.32 -4.29 5.89
C GLU A 136 3.47 -3.41 7.15
N TYR A 137 4.61 -2.75 7.31
CA TYR A 137 4.99 -1.99 8.50
C TYR A 137 5.34 -0.55 8.18
N GLY A 138 5.46 0.28 9.21
CA GLY A 138 6.08 1.60 9.08
C GLY A 138 7.60 1.46 8.92
N VAL A 139 8.16 1.96 7.83
CA VAL A 139 9.61 1.97 7.58
C VAL A 139 10.21 3.24 8.14
N VAL A 140 11.33 3.11 8.87
CA VAL A 140 11.97 4.23 9.56
C VAL A 140 13.43 4.31 9.16
N SER A 141 13.89 5.48 8.74
CA SER A 141 15.29 5.78 8.53
C SER A 141 15.80 6.71 9.65
N ALA A 142 16.95 6.38 10.22
CA ALA A 142 17.58 7.16 11.27
C ALA A 142 19.06 7.43 10.93
N ASP A 143 19.63 8.50 11.47
CA ASP A 143 21.05 8.78 11.34
C ASP A 143 21.91 7.91 12.31
N ALA A 144 23.24 8.04 12.21
CA ALA A 144 24.19 7.30 13.03
C ALA A 144 24.04 7.56 14.55
N GLN A 145 23.40 8.66 14.95
CA GLN A 145 23.08 9.00 16.33
C GLN A 145 21.73 8.46 16.79
N GLY A 146 21.00 7.79 15.87
CA GLY A 146 19.67 7.24 16.10
C GLY A 146 18.54 8.26 15.96
N ARG A 147 18.79 9.50 15.48
CA ARG A 147 17.73 10.48 15.26
C ARG A 147 16.94 10.10 14.00
N VAL A 148 15.62 10.03 14.13
CA VAL A 148 14.75 9.68 13.00
C VAL A 148 14.79 10.79 11.94
N ARG A 149 15.04 10.41 10.69
CA ARG A 149 15.07 11.29 9.53
C ARG A 149 13.82 11.16 8.66
N ARG A 150 13.32 9.94 8.53
CA ARG A 150 12.15 9.65 7.70
C ARG A 150 11.31 8.54 8.33
N PHE A 151 10.01 8.69 8.21
CA PHE A 151 9.03 7.68 8.62
C PHE A 151 7.98 7.54 7.51
N VAL A 152 7.78 6.32 7.00
CA VAL A 152 6.79 6.03 5.95
C VAL A 152 5.95 4.83 6.39
N GLU A 153 4.65 5.04 6.57
CA GLU A 153 3.73 3.98 7.01
C GLU A 153 3.26 3.14 5.82
N LYS A 154 3.57 1.84 5.84
CA LYS A 154 3.21 0.86 4.81
C LYS A 154 3.58 1.31 3.39
N PRO A 155 4.87 1.52 3.15
CA PRO A 155 5.35 2.03 1.87
C PRO A 155 5.06 1.07 0.71
N GLY A 156 5.04 1.61 -0.51
CA GLY A 156 5.33 0.83 -1.70
C GLY A 156 6.81 0.46 -1.77
N TRP A 157 7.20 -0.42 -2.68
CA TRP A 157 8.64 -0.74 -2.86
C TRP A 157 9.49 0.45 -3.31
N ASP A 158 8.88 1.40 -3.99
CA ASP A 158 9.42 2.69 -4.42
C ASP A 158 9.70 3.66 -3.26
N GLU A 159 8.99 3.49 -2.14
CA GLU A 159 9.10 4.35 -0.95
C GLU A 159 10.02 3.76 0.14
N VAL A 160 10.42 2.49 0.00
CA VAL A 160 11.27 1.81 0.99
C VAL A 160 12.64 2.47 1.02
N CYS A 161 12.94 3.15 2.12
CA CYS A 161 14.21 3.86 2.35
C CYS A 161 15.11 3.18 3.39
N SER A 162 14.65 2.12 4.04
CA SER A 162 15.38 1.38 5.08
C SER A 162 14.81 -0.03 5.22
N ASP A 163 15.58 -0.94 5.78
CA ASP A 163 15.16 -2.28 6.20
C ASP A 163 14.68 -2.32 7.66
N THR A 164 14.70 -1.19 8.37
CA THR A 164 14.23 -1.09 9.75
C THR A 164 12.77 -0.71 9.80
N VAL A 165 11.98 -1.52 10.52
CA VAL A 165 10.53 -1.33 10.65
C VAL A 165 10.14 -0.94 12.07
N ASN A 166 9.07 -0.18 12.16
CA ASN A 166 8.41 0.17 13.40
C ASN A 166 7.73 -1.06 14.03
N THR A 167 8.13 -1.39 15.26
CA THR A 167 7.62 -2.57 15.98
C THR A 167 6.31 -2.33 16.73
N GLY A 168 5.84 -1.07 16.81
CA GLY A 168 4.73 -0.73 17.70
C GLY A 168 5.12 -0.63 19.18
N ILE A 169 6.43 -0.61 19.47
CA ILE A 169 6.98 -0.40 20.81
C ILE A 169 7.55 1.01 20.86
N TYR A 170 7.07 1.82 21.79
CA TYR A 170 7.50 3.21 21.93
C TYR A 170 7.85 3.54 23.38
N ILE A 171 8.78 4.46 23.55
CA ILE A 171 9.05 5.11 24.85
C ILE A 171 8.76 6.58 24.66
N LEU A 172 7.90 7.12 25.50
CA LEU A 172 7.37 8.47 25.36
C LEU A 172 7.49 9.23 26.66
N GLU A 173 7.76 10.53 26.54
CA GLU A 173 7.58 11.48 27.63
C GLU A 173 6.12 11.97 27.64
N PRO A 174 5.55 12.31 28.84
CA PRO A 174 4.18 12.81 28.96
C PRO A 174 3.89 14.02 28.05
N GLU A 175 4.90 14.85 27.80
CA GLU A 175 4.81 16.01 26.92
C GLU A 175 4.39 15.65 25.50
N ALA A 176 4.76 14.48 25.00
CA ALA A 176 4.37 14.00 23.67
C ALA A 176 2.85 13.86 23.53
N LEU A 177 2.15 13.53 24.64
CA LEU A 177 0.69 13.43 24.63
C LEU A 177 -0.01 14.77 24.35
N ARG A 178 0.64 15.91 24.60
CA ARG A 178 0.07 17.23 24.33
C ARG A 178 -0.09 17.52 22.82
N LEU A 179 0.64 16.78 21.98
CA LEU A 179 0.54 16.87 20.53
C LEU A 179 -0.68 16.10 19.99
N ILE A 180 -1.33 15.29 20.83
CA ILE A 180 -2.46 14.45 20.44
C ILE A 180 -3.76 15.15 20.84
N PRO A 181 -4.65 15.47 19.87
CA PRO A 181 -5.95 16.06 20.16
C PRO A 181 -6.81 15.15 21.04
N GLU A 182 -7.44 15.70 22.04
CA GLU A 182 -8.30 14.95 22.95
C GLU A 182 -9.60 14.51 22.29
N GLY A 183 -9.97 13.24 22.48
CA GLY A 183 -11.24 12.68 21.98
C GLY A 183 -11.33 12.54 20.47
N GLN A 184 -10.24 12.70 19.75
CA GLN A 184 -10.18 12.55 18.29
C GLN A 184 -9.38 11.31 17.89
N ALA A 185 -9.74 10.74 16.72
CA ALA A 185 -8.95 9.65 16.16
C ALA A 185 -7.58 10.18 15.71
N TYR A 186 -6.52 9.63 16.33
CA TYR A 186 -5.14 10.03 16.07
C TYR A 186 -4.22 8.83 16.12
N ASP A 187 -3.33 8.71 15.15
CA ASP A 187 -2.45 7.56 15.00
C ASP A 187 -0.98 7.96 15.23
N PHE A 188 -0.22 7.07 15.87
CA PHE A 188 1.21 7.31 16.09
C PHE A 188 1.96 7.45 14.77
N SER A 189 1.78 6.49 13.88
CA SER A 189 2.55 6.37 12.64
C SER A 189 2.13 7.38 11.56
N LYS A 190 0.82 7.64 11.45
CA LYS A 190 0.28 8.50 10.39
C LYS A 190 0.28 9.97 10.72
N GLN A 191 0.26 10.31 12.01
CA GLN A 191 0.05 11.70 12.43
C GLN A 191 1.08 12.16 13.45
N LEU A 192 1.26 11.47 14.59
CA LEU A 192 2.12 11.98 15.66
C LEU A 192 3.60 12.05 15.24
N PHE A 193 4.16 10.95 14.74
CA PHE A 193 5.58 10.92 14.37
C PHE A 193 5.91 11.82 13.17
N PRO A 194 5.10 11.86 12.10
CA PRO A 194 5.28 12.85 11.04
C PRO A 194 5.21 14.29 11.54
N GLU A 195 4.29 14.62 12.45
CA GLU A 195 4.20 15.95 13.05
C GLU A 195 5.42 16.30 13.90
N MET A 196 5.91 15.34 14.69
CA MET A 196 7.14 15.53 15.46
C MET A 196 8.36 15.77 14.57
N LEU A 197 8.46 15.06 13.44
CA LEU A 197 9.52 15.26 12.44
C LEU A 197 9.41 16.65 11.82
N ARG A 198 8.21 17.07 11.40
CA ARG A 198 7.97 18.39 10.82
C ARG A 198 8.34 19.54 11.79
N GLN A 199 8.09 19.36 13.08
CA GLN A 199 8.44 20.33 14.11
C GLN A 199 9.91 20.22 14.56
N GLY A 200 10.69 19.27 14.07
CA GLY A 200 12.08 19.05 14.46
C GLY A 200 12.25 18.60 15.92
N LEU A 201 11.20 18.00 16.53
CA LEU A 201 11.22 17.52 17.90
C LEU A 201 12.17 16.33 18.09
N PRO A 202 12.65 16.06 19.33
CA PRO A 202 13.59 14.96 19.61
C PRO A 202 12.94 13.59 19.45
N LEU A 203 12.88 13.08 18.23
CA LEU A 203 12.39 11.75 17.86
C LEU A 203 13.56 10.86 17.51
N TYR A 204 13.74 9.77 18.24
CA TYR A 204 14.85 8.85 18.10
C TYR A 204 14.38 7.43 17.81
N ALA A 205 15.25 6.60 17.28
CA ALA A 205 15.03 5.20 16.95
C ALA A 205 16.08 4.34 17.66
N TYR A 206 15.62 3.31 18.33
CA TYR A 206 16.43 2.26 18.94
C TYR A 206 16.21 0.97 18.21
N THR A 207 17.22 0.44 17.50
CA THR A 207 17.13 -0.82 16.82
C THR A 207 17.37 -1.97 17.80
N MET A 208 16.34 -2.78 18.02
CA MET A 208 16.41 -3.90 18.95
C MET A 208 17.10 -5.12 18.34
N GLU A 209 17.87 -5.81 19.16
CA GLU A 209 18.22 -7.22 18.95
C GLU A 209 17.13 -8.12 19.50
N GLY A 210 17.17 -9.42 19.22
CA GLY A 210 16.17 -10.36 19.72
C GLY A 210 14.98 -10.56 18.78
N TYR A 211 13.93 -11.16 19.30
CA TYR A 211 12.75 -11.54 18.54
C TYR A 211 11.65 -10.48 18.58
N TRP A 212 11.01 -10.27 17.44
CA TRP A 212 9.77 -9.51 17.33
C TRP A 212 8.94 -10.06 16.14
N CYS A 213 7.65 -10.22 16.36
CA CYS A 213 6.68 -10.61 15.34
C CYS A 213 5.33 -9.96 15.62
N ASP A 214 4.79 -9.22 14.66
CA ASP A 214 3.38 -8.82 14.64
C ASP A 214 2.54 -9.99 14.13
N ILE A 215 1.59 -10.44 14.92
CA ILE A 215 0.65 -11.49 14.54
C ILE A 215 -0.49 -10.87 13.73
N GLY A 216 -0.20 -10.48 12.49
CA GLY A 216 -1.12 -9.74 11.63
C GLY A 216 -2.05 -10.60 10.78
N ASP A 217 -1.64 -11.82 10.45
CA ASP A 217 -2.34 -12.77 9.57
C ASP A 217 -2.10 -14.24 10.00
N THR A 218 -2.70 -15.18 9.26
CA THR A 218 -2.57 -16.63 9.56
C THR A 218 -1.13 -17.11 9.40
N GLY A 219 -0.39 -16.59 8.41
CA GLY A 219 0.99 -16.99 8.15
C GLY A 219 1.93 -16.54 9.28
N SER A 220 1.82 -15.28 9.73
CA SER A 220 2.59 -14.74 10.86
C SER A 220 2.22 -15.45 12.19
N TYR A 221 0.94 -15.80 12.37
CA TYR A 221 0.49 -16.59 13.51
C TYR A 221 1.15 -17.96 13.55
N LEU A 222 1.13 -18.73 12.46
CA LEU A 222 1.79 -20.02 12.35
C LEU A 222 3.31 -19.90 12.56
N ARG A 223 3.93 -18.87 11.98
CA ARG A 223 5.36 -18.60 12.10
C ARG A 223 5.78 -18.33 13.53
N ALA A 224 4.99 -17.55 14.29
CA ALA A 224 5.29 -17.28 15.69
C ALA A 224 5.35 -18.59 16.53
N HIS A 225 4.48 -19.55 16.25
CA HIS A 225 4.53 -20.89 16.89
C HIS A 225 5.79 -21.67 16.49
N MET A 226 6.16 -21.66 15.21
CA MET A 226 7.37 -22.35 14.73
C MET A 226 8.63 -21.72 15.32
N ASP A 227 8.70 -20.39 15.38
CA ASP A 227 9.84 -19.66 15.94
C ASP A 227 9.99 -19.89 17.46
N ALA A 228 8.88 -20.08 18.17
CA ALA A 228 8.93 -20.51 19.58
C ALA A 228 9.47 -21.95 19.73
N LEU A 229 9.07 -22.86 18.83
CA LEU A 229 9.58 -24.24 18.80
C LEU A 229 11.05 -24.31 18.41
N ASP A 230 11.57 -23.40 17.62
CA ASP A 230 13.00 -23.25 17.28
C ASP A 230 13.79 -22.52 18.40
N GLY A 231 13.11 -21.89 19.38
CA GLY A 231 13.74 -21.10 20.44
C GLY A 231 14.20 -19.71 20.02
N LYS A 232 13.77 -19.24 18.84
CA LYS A 232 13.96 -17.84 18.41
C LYS A 232 13.15 -16.91 19.31
N LEU A 233 11.88 -17.24 19.54
CA LEU A 233 11.07 -16.64 20.59
C LEU A 233 11.24 -17.48 21.87
N LYS A 234 11.81 -16.88 22.92
CA LYS A 234 12.08 -17.56 24.18
C LYS A 234 10.83 -17.59 25.04
N LEU A 235 10.24 -18.78 25.18
CA LEU A 235 9.10 -19.05 26.06
C LEU A 235 9.53 -20.02 27.15
N ASP A 236 9.23 -19.73 28.41
CA ASP A 236 9.64 -20.55 29.56
C ASP A 236 8.98 -21.95 29.52
N GLU A 237 7.80 -22.05 28.92
CA GLU A 237 6.99 -23.27 28.87
C GLU A 237 7.40 -24.22 27.75
N VAL A 238 8.15 -23.75 26.74
CA VAL A 238 8.50 -24.54 25.54
C VAL A 238 10.00 -24.77 25.48
N LYS A 239 10.39 -26.06 25.47
CA LYS A 239 11.78 -26.44 25.23
C LYS A 239 12.04 -26.54 23.73
N PRO A 240 12.98 -25.74 23.17
CA PRO A 240 13.26 -25.75 21.74
C PRO A 240 13.80 -27.08 21.25
N GLY A 241 13.48 -27.47 20.02
CA GLY A 241 14.06 -28.60 19.32
C GLY A 241 13.60 -29.99 19.80
N VAL A 242 12.68 -30.06 20.75
CA VAL A 242 12.22 -31.34 21.33
C VAL A 242 10.71 -31.53 21.23
N VAL A 243 10.24 -32.73 21.58
CA VAL A 243 8.81 -33.01 21.78
C VAL A 243 8.40 -32.52 23.16
N ASN A 244 7.60 -31.45 23.22
CA ASN A 244 7.00 -30.93 24.44
C ASN A 244 5.66 -31.63 24.66
N ARG A 245 5.64 -32.64 25.54
CA ARG A 245 4.44 -33.45 25.80
C ARG A 245 3.97 -33.25 27.24
N ALA A 246 2.70 -32.89 27.40
CA ALA A 246 2.05 -32.85 28.70
C ALA A 246 1.94 -34.22 29.34
N ARG A 247 2.00 -34.27 30.67
CA ARG A 247 1.97 -35.57 31.42
C ARG A 247 0.62 -36.29 31.23
N SER A 248 -0.46 -35.56 31.06
CA SER A 248 -1.82 -36.07 30.86
C SER A 248 -2.11 -36.52 29.43
N ALA A 249 -1.23 -36.19 28.47
CA ALA A 249 -1.44 -36.55 27.07
C ALA A 249 -1.27 -38.07 26.84
N GLN A 250 -2.21 -38.65 26.11
CA GLN A 250 -2.22 -40.05 25.75
C GLN A 250 -1.74 -40.21 24.30
N VAL A 251 -0.64 -40.94 24.10
CA VAL A 251 -0.08 -41.17 22.77
C VAL A 251 0.07 -42.67 22.58
N ASP A 252 -0.59 -43.20 21.54
CA ASP A 252 -0.51 -44.61 21.21
C ASP A 252 0.93 -45.00 20.86
N ARG A 253 1.29 -46.25 21.16
CA ARG A 253 2.67 -46.76 20.94
C ARG A 253 3.06 -46.85 19.47
N SER A 254 2.09 -46.98 18.57
CA SER A 254 2.29 -47.01 17.11
C SER A 254 2.30 -45.63 16.47
N ALA A 255 1.97 -44.58 17.22
CA ALA A 255 2.00 -43.21 16.71
C ALA A 255 3.43 -42.71 16.52
N VAL A 256 3.67 -41.98 15.45
CA VAL A 256 4.96 -41.35 15.12
C VAL A 256 4.92 -39.88 15.48
N VAL A 257 5.82 -39.44 16.37
CA VAL A 257 5.90 -38.04 16.80
C VAL A 257 7.30 -37.49 16.50
N GLU A 258 7.36 -36.45 15.66
CA GLU A 258 8.61 -35.81 15.23
C GLU A 258 8.82 -34.49 15.98
N ALA A 259 10.05 -34.25 16.45
CA ALA A 259 10.45 -33.01 17.07
C ALA A 259 10.77 -31.92 15.98
N PRO A 260 10.62 -30.62 16.29
CA PRO A 260 10.01 -30.07 17.49
C PRO A 260 8.47 -30.02 17.38
N CYS A 261 7.76 -30.29 18.45
CA CYS A 261 6.29 -30.17 18.51
C CYS A 261 5.78 -29.99 19.93
N VAL A 262 4.50 -29.64 20.09
CA VAL A 262 3.80 -29.60 21.38
C VAL A 262 2.60 -30.55 21.35
N ILE A 263 2.39 -31.27 22.42
CA ILE A 263 1.19 -32.08 22.68
C ILE A 263 0.66 -31.68 24.06
N GLY A 264 -0.47 -30.99 24.05
CA GLY A 264 -1.10 -30.36 25.20
C GLY A 264 -1.78 -31.34 26.17
N GLU A 265 -2.32 -30.78 27.25
CA GLU A 265 -2.95 -31.55 28.32
C GLU A 265 -4.19 -32.30 27.84
N GLY A 266 -4.30 -33.57 28.23
CA GLY A 266 -5.45 -34.42 27.88
C GLY A 266 -5.61 -34.72 26.39
N ALA A 267 -4.64 -34.35 25.55
CA ALA A 267 -4.66 -34.70 24.13
C ALA A 267 -4.53 -36.22 23.92
N GLN A 268 -5.27 -36.74 22.94
CA GLN A 268 -5.31 -38.16 22.60
C GLN A 268 -4.82 -38.36 21.15
N ILE A 269 -3.74 -39.09 20.98
CA ILE A 269 -3.14 -39.43 19.69
C ILE A 269 -3.32 -40.93 19.44
N GLY A 270 -4.11 -41.27 18.43
CA GLY A 270 -4.52 -42.64 18.11
C GLY A 270 -3.48 -43.46 17.38
N PRO A 271 -3.80 -44.76 17.13
CA PRO A 271 -2.89 -45.71 16.49
C PRO A 271 -2.49 -45.26 15.07
N GLY A 272 -1.19 -45.39 14.76
CA GLY A 272 -0.65 -45.04 13.43
C GLY A 272 -0.68 -43.55 13.06
N ALA A 273 -1.18 -42.70 13.96
CA ALA A 273 -1.21 -41.25 13.74
C ALA A 273 0.20 -40.68 13.65
N ARG A 274 0.36 -39.60 12.84
CA ARG A 274 1.65 -38.95 12.61
C ARG A 274 1.58 -37.49 13.02
N ILE A 275 2.34 -37.08 14.03
CA ILE A 275 2.54 -35.69 14.42
C ILE A 275 3.91 -35.26 13.92
N GLY A 276 3.94 -34.56 12.79
CA GLY A 276 5.16 -34.05 12.18
C GLY A 276 5.69 -32.81 12.90
N ALA A 277 6.94 -32.49 12.64
CA ALA A 277 7.63 -31.34 13.21
C ALA A 277 6.85 -30.04 13.01
N TYR A 278 7.02 -29.11 13.96
CA TYR A 278 6.35 -27.80 13.99
C TYR A 278 4.82 -27.88 14.13
N SER A 279 4.31 -28.93 14.73
CA SER A 279 2.89 -29.08 15.05
C SER A 279 2.62 -28.71 16.50
N VAL A 280 1.55 -27.96 16.74
CA VAL A 280 1.05 -27.63 18.07
C VAL A 280 -0.33 -28.27 18.23
N ILE A 281 -0.42 -29.27 19.09
CA ILE A 281 -1.65 -29.94 19.43
C ILE A 281 -2.10 -29.41 20.79
N GLY A 282 -3.18 -28.66 20.79
CA GLY A 282 -3.76 -28.00 21.96
C GLY A 282 -4.32 -29.02 22.99
N ALA A 283 -4.79 -28.49 24.11
CA ALA A 283 -5.40 -29.30 25.15
C ALA A 283 -6.66 -30.03 24.66
N ARG A 284 -6.87 -31.26 25.13
CA ARG A 284 -8.06 -32.10 24.83
C ARG A 284 -8.31 -32.37 23.34
N CYS A 285 -7.33 -32.12 22.47
CA CYS A 285 -7.45 -32.48 21.05
C CYS A 285 -7.50 -34.00 20.89
N VAL A 286 -8.25 -34.46 19.91
CA VAL A 286 -8.33 -35.86 19.51
C VAL A 286 -7.79 -36.03 18.10
N VAL A 287 -6.81 -36.86 17.92
CA VAL A 287 -6.24 -37.26 16.63
C VAL A 287 -6.42 -38.76 16.47
N GLU A 288 -7.40 -39.14 15.64
CA GLU A 288 -7.74 -40.56 15.46
C GLU A 288 -6.69 -41.33 14.62
N GLU A 289 -6.98 -42.58 14.35
CA GLU A 289 -6.07 -43.51 13.68
C GLU A 289 -5.62 -43.02 12.31
N ASN A 290 -4.33 -43.23 12.00
CA ASN A 290 -3.73 -42.88 10.70
C ASN A 290 -3.86 -41.41 10.27
N ALA A 291 -4.31 -40.50 11.13
CA ALA A 291 -4.34 -39.08 10.85
C ALA A 291 -2.93 -38.48 10.89
N SER A 292 -2.69 -37.44 10.06
CA SER A 292 -1.40 -36.75 9.92
C SER A 292 -1.51 -35.27 10.12
N VAL A 293 -0.70 -34.72 11.02
CA VAL A 293 -0.63 -33.27 11.30
C VAL A 293 0.81 -32.81 11.12
N LYS A 294 1.04 -31.75 10.33
CA LYS A 294 2.37 -31.17 10.11
C LYS A 294 2.30 -29.65 10.02
N ARG A 295 3.20 -28.93 10.69
CA ARG A 295 3.31 -27.45 10.68
C ARG A 295 1.98 -26.74 10.94
N SER A 296 1.14 -27.28 11.81
CA SER A 296 -0.22 -26.83 12.01
C SER A 296 -0.51 -26.59 13.48
N VAL A 297 -1.49 -25.74 13.75
CA VAL A 297 -1.97 -25.45 15.10
C VAL A 297 -3.38 -25.99 15.25
N LEU A 298 -3.56 -26.95 16.13
CA LEU A 298 -4.85 -27.44 16.60
C LEU A 298 -5.13 -26.79 17.95
N MET A 299 -6.13 -25.93 18.01
CA MET A 299 -6.54 -25.31 19.26
C MET A 299 -7.36 -26.28 20.10
N GLU A 300 -7.64 -25.89 21.33
CA GLU A 300 -8.27 -26.70 22.34
C GLU A 300 -9.52 -27.47 21.84
N GLY A 301 -9.60 -28.76 22.10
CA GLY A 301 -10.74 -29.60 21.77
C GLY A 301 -10.94 -29.88 20.27
N ALA A 302 -10.01 -29.50 19.40
CA ALA A 302 -10.11 -29.85 17.98
C ALA A 302 -10.02 -31.36 17.77
N CYS A 303 -10.86 -31.91 16.87
CA CYS A 303 -10.96 -33.36 16.62
C CYS A 303 -10.65 -33.67 15.16
N LEU A 304 -9.73 -34.61 14.95
CA LEU A 304 -9.39 -35.17 13.64
C LEU A 304 -9.83 -36.61 13.57
N GLY A 305 -10.71 -36.95 12.63
CA GLY A 305 -11.15 -38.31 12.33
C GLY A 305 -10.07 -39.16 11.68
N ALA A 306 -10.36 -40.43 11.46
CA ALA A 306 -9.43 -41.37 10.86
C ALA A 306 -8.94 -40.96 9.48
N GLY A 307 -7.63 -41.05 9.25
CA GLY A 307 -7.00 -40.76 7.95
C GLY A 307 -6.99 -39.28 7.54
N VAL A 308 -7.33 -38.35 8.43
CA VAL A 308 -7.31 -36.88 8.17
C VAL A 308 -5.88 -36.40 7.90
N GLN A 309 -5.75 -35.44 6.98
CA GLN A 309 -4.48 -34.78 6.67
C GLN A 309 -4.54 -33.28 6.96
N VAL A 310 -3.66 -32.78 7.83
CA VAL A 310 -3.55 -31.35 8.16
C VAL A 310 -2.12 -30.88 7.91
N ARG A 311 -1.95 -29.88 7.07
CA ARG A 311 -0.64 -29.34 6.73
C ARG A 311 -0.67 -27.81 6.66
N GLY A 312 0.07 -27.15 7.54
CA GLY A 312 0.20 -25.69 7.56
C GLY A 312 -1.12 -24.96 7.85
N ALA A 313 -2.05 -25.59 8.55
CA ALA A 313 -3.40 -25.08 8.80
C ALA A 313 -3.62 -24.73 10.28
N VAL A 314 -4.66 -23.93 10.55
CA VAL A 314 -5.13 -23.63 11.90
C VAL A 314 -6.54 -24.19 12.09
N LEU A 315 -6.69 -25.02 13.07
CA LEU A 315 -7.97 -25.57 13.53
C LEU A 315 -8.35 -24.88 14.84
N MET A 316 -9.46 -24.15 14.82
CA MET A 316 -9.93 -23.40 15.97
C MET A 316 -10.61 -24.30 17.02
N PRO A 317 -10.91 -23.78 18.23
CA PRO A 317 -11.45 -24.60 19.30
C PRO A 317 -12.69 -25.40 18.87
N GLU A 318 -12.73 -26.66 19.32
CA GLU A 318 -13.85 -27.60 19.09
C GLU A 318 -14.21 -27.84 17.61
N SER A 319 -13.33 -27.41 16.66
CA SER A 319 -13.53 -27.72 15.24
C SER A 319 -13.32 -29.21 14.96
N ARG A 320 -13.99 -29.72 13.94
CA ARG A 320 -13.95 -31.16 13.62
C ARG A 320 -13.64 -31.38 12.15
N MET A 321 -12.70 -32.25 11.88
CA MET A 321 -12.45 -32.81 10.56
C MET A 321 -12.88 -34.27 10.55
N LEU A 322 -13.85 -34.63 9.69
CA LEU A 322 -14.32 -36.02 9.57
C LEU A 322 -13.34 -36.85 8.72
N ALA A 323 -13.53 -38.16 8.72
CA ALA A 323 -12.59 -39.12 8.14
C ALA A 323 -12.12 -38.75 6.71
N GLU A 324 -10.84 -38.97 6.43
CA GLU A 324 -10.18 -38.79 5.13
C GLU A 324 -10.24 -37.34 4.60
N SER A 325 -10.69 -36.34 5.38
CA SER A 325 -10.67 -34.94 4.98
C SER A 325 -9.28 -34.33 5.06
N SER A 326 -9.07 -33.20 4.37
CA SER A 326 -7.74 -32.58 4.27
C SER A 326 -7.81 -31.05 4.40
N ALA A 327 -6.85 -30.46 5.13
CA ALA A 327 -6.67 -29.01 5.25
C ALA A 327 -5.21 -28.65 4.97
N PHE A 328 -5.02 -27.62 4.12
CA PHE A 328 -3.71 -27.25 3.61
C PHE A 328 -3.27 -25.85 4.06
N GLU A 329 -2.12 -25.39 3.59
CA GLU A 329 -1.35 -24.26 4.08
C GLU A 329 -2.20 -23.00 4.24
N GLU A 330 -2.04 -22.33 5.38
CA GLU A 330 -2.73 -21.07 5.76
C GLU A 330 -4.25 -21.14 5.74
N SER A 331 -4.82 -22.36 5.58
CA SER A 331 -6.26 -22.53 5.76
C SER A 331 -6.66 -22.48 7.23
N VAL A 332 -7.90 -22.04 7.49
CA VAL A 332 -8.45 -21.92 8.84
C VAL A 332 -9.81 -22.57 8.91
N LEU A 333 -9.97 -23.54 9.81
CA LEU A 333 -11.27 -24.13 10.16
C LEU A 333 -11.76 -23.45 11.44
N GLY A 334 -12.86 -22.69 11.35
CA GLY A 334 -13.43 -21.88 12.42
C GLY A 334 -13.90 -22.70 13.63
N GLU A 335 -14.13 -21.98 14.73
CA GLU A 335 -14.61 -22.56 16.00
C GLU A 335 -15.90 -23.36 15.78
N ARG A 336 -15.94 -24.60 16.29
CA ARG A 336 -17.06 -25.55 16.11
C ARG A 336 -17.46 -25.82 14.65
N ALA A 337 -16.65 -25.44 13.68
CA ALA A 337 -16.90 -25.76 12.28
C ALA A 337 -16.58 -27.23 11.98
N VAL A 338 -17.27 -27.79 11.02
CA VAL A 338 -17.14 -29.21 10.63
C VAL A 338 -16.72 -29.31 9.17
N LEU A 339 -15.60 -29.93 8.89
CA LEU A 339 -15.19 -30.35 7.56
C LEU A 339 -15.63 -31.80 7.32
N GLY A 340 -16.50 -32.02 6.33
CA GLY A 340 -17.13 -33.31 6.03
C GLY A 340 -16.13 -34.39 5.60
N THR A 341 -16.57 -35.64 5.56
CA THR A 341 -15.76 -36.80 5.14
C THR A 341 -15.22 -36.59 3.72
N ARG A 342 -13.91 -36.79 3.54
CA ARG A 342 -13.20 -36.58 2.24
C ARG A 342 -13.33 -35.15 1.67
N ALA A 343 -13.78 -34.20 2.47
CA ALA A 343 -13.80 -32.80 2.05
C ALA A 343 -12.39 -32.20 2.09
N VAL A 344 -12.13 -31.21 1.24
CA VAL A 344 -10.83 -30.59 1.09
C VAL A 344 -10.90 -29.10 1.35
N LEU A 345 -10.06 -28.63 2.26
CA LEU A 345 -9.84 -27.21 2.52
C LEU A 345 -8.49 -26.79 1.89
N PRO A 346 -8.52 -26.16 0.68
CA PRO A 346 -7.31 -25.76 -0.03
C PRO A 346 -6.49 -24.69 0.70
N PRO A 347 -5.24 -24.40 0.27
CA PRO A 347 -4.42 -23.37 0.85
C PRO A 347 -5.14 -22.00 0.87
N GLY A 348 -5.00 -21.26 2.00
CA GLY A 348 -5.54 -19.93 2.20
C GLY A 348 -7.06 -19.85 2.40
N ILE A 349 -7.79 -20.95 2.20
CA ILE A 349 -9.25 -20.98 2.35
C ILE A 349 -9.66 -21.03 3.82
N ARG A 350 -10.68 -20.25 4.17
CA ARG A 350 -11.15 -20.07 5.54
C ARG A 350 -12.61 -20.46 5.69
N VAL A 351 -12.92 -21.21 6.72
CA VAL A 351 -14.29 -21.60 7.11
C VAL A 351 -14.65 -20.87 8.40
N TRP A 352 -15.74 -20.13 8.40
CA TRP A 352 -16.21 -19.37 9.56
C TRP A 352 -16.76 -20.26 10.67
N PRO A 353 -16.88 -19.76 11.91
CA PRO A 353 -17.39 -20.54 13.04
C PRO A 353 -18.75 -21.18 12.76
N GLU A 354 -18.95 -22.39 13.31
CA GLU A 354 -20.22 -23.14 13.26
C GLU A 354 -20.68 -23.53 11.84
N LYS A 355 -19.82 -23.40 10.83
CA LYS A 355 -20.13 -23.82 9.46
C LYS A 355 -19.85 -25.29 9.24
N ARG A 356 -20.60 -25.89 8.34
CA ARG A 356 -20.40 -27.28 7.91
C ARG A 356 -20.08 -27.32 6.43
N VAL A 357 -18.95 -27.93 6.08
CA VAL A 357 -18.59 -28.26 4.68
C VAL A 357 -19.14 -29.66 4.40
N PRO A 358 -19.92 -29.86 3.33
CA PRO A 358 -20.45 -31.17 2.95
C PRO A 358 -19.37 -32.21 2.66
N ASP A 359 -19.74 -33.48 2.76
CA ASP A 359 -18.85 -34.60 2.46
C ASP A 359 -18.38 -34.57 0.98
N GLY A 360 -17.11 -34.89 0.74
CA GLY A 360 -16.50 -34.93 -0.57
C GLY A 360 -16.30 -33.56 -1.26
N MET A 361 -16.70 -32.47 -0.63
CA MET A 361 -16.61 -31.14 -1.22
C MET A 361 -15.20 -30.57 -1.15
N LYS A 362 -14.67 -30.08 -2.28
CA LYS A 362 -13.49 -29.21 -2.29
C LYS A 362 -13.96 -27.76 -2.32
N LEU A 363 -13.62 -26.98 -1.28
CA LEU A 363 -13.93 -25.58 -1.26
C LEU A 363 -13.06 -24.82 -2.27
N GLU A 364 -13.67 -23.97 -3.07
CA GLU A 364 -12.96 -23.06 -3.99
C GLU A 364 -12.81 -21.64 -3.43
N ARG A 365 -13.51 -21.35 -2.32
CA ARG A 365 -13.58 -20.02 -1.71
C ARG A 365 -13.89 -20.11 -0.20
N ASN A 366 -13.65 -19.03 0.52
CA ASN A 366 -13.99 -18.93 1.93
C ASN A 366 -15.48 -19.18 2.18
N LEU A 367 -15.79 -19.97 3.18
CA LEU A 367 -17.18 -20.24 3.59
C LEU A 367 -17.63 -19.21 4.64
N VAL A 368 -18.03 -18.03 4.17
CA VAL A 368 -18.55 -16.94 4.99
C VAL A 368 -19.99 -16.60 4.57
N TRP A 369 -20.14 -15.74 3.68
CA TRP A 369 -21.31 -15.26 2.97
C TRP A 369 -20.76 -14.41 1.82
N GLY A 370 -20.70 -14.88 0.58
CA GLY A 370 -20.20 -14.13 -0.57
C GLY A 370 -18.86 -14.60 -1.17
N GLU A 371 -18.51 -14.13 -2.36
CA GLU A 371 -17.44 -14.66 -3.21
C GLU A 371 -16.05 -14.01 -2.99
N VAL A 372 -14.98 -14.77 -3.23
CA VAL A 372 -13.58 -14.33 -3.20
C VAL A 372 -13.18 -13.68 -4.52
N LYS A 373 -12.45 -12.58 -4.49
CA LYS A 373 -12.04 -11.85 -5.70
C LYS A 373 -10.53 -11.63 -5.80
N ARG A 374 -10.02 -11.53 -7.05
CA ARG A 374 -8.64 -11.21 -7.46
C ARG A 374 -8.34 -9.71 -7.27
N GLU A 375 -7.07 -9.31 -7.37
CA GLU A 375 -6.70 -7.89 -7.53
C GLU A 375 -7.51 -7.28 -8.67
N GLN A 376 -8.23 -6.21 -8.37
CA GLN A 376 -9.20 -5.65 -9.31
C GLN A 376 -8.73 -4.33 -9.93
N PHE A 377 -7.72 -3.66 -9.35
CA PHE A 377 -7.11 -2.50 -9.97
C PHE A 377 -5.99 -2.89 -10.91
N GLN A 378 -6.04 -2.38 -12.15
CA GLN A 378 -4.93 -2.39 -13.11
C GLN A 378 -4.53 -0.94 -13.35
N GLY A 379 -3.39 -0.53 -12.80
CA GLY A 379 -3.05 0.89 -12.73
C GLY A 379 -4.08 1.68 -11.94
N ASP A 380 -4.69 2.68 -12.57
CA ASP A 380 -5.71 3.55 -11.94
C ASP A 380 -7.16 3.10 -12.20
N GLU A 381 -7.36 1.99 -12.90
CA GLU A 381 -8.66 1.48 -13.30
C GLU A 381 -9.08 0.26 -12.50
N LEU A 382 -10.29 0.31 -11.95
CA LEU A 382 -10.93 -0.86 -11.37
C LEU A 382 -11.54 -1.71 -12.49
N CYS A 383 -11.03 -2.92 -12.67
CA CYS A 383 -11.48 -3.87 -13.69
C CYS A 383 -12.59 -4.78 -13.16
N LEU A 384 -13.70 -4.87 -13.89
CA LEU A 384 -14.85 -5.69 -13.58
C LEU A 384 -15.14 -6.66 -14.75
N GLU A 385 -15.27 -7.94 -14.45
CA GLU A 385 -15.53 -8.95 -15.49
C GLU A 385 -17.00 -8.95 -15.94
N ARG A 386 -17.93 -8.58 -15.04
CA ARG A 386 -19.37 -8.64 -15.28
C ARG A 386 -20.07 -7.38 -14.80
N LEU A 387 -21.13 -7.01 -15.51
CA LEU A 387 -21.98 -5.86 -15.17
C LEU A 387 -22.58 -5.97 -13.75
N GLU A 388 -22.87 -7.19 -13.32
CA GLU A 388 -23.45 -7.52 -12.01
C GLU A 388 -22.50 -7.17 -10.85
N ASP A 389 -21.22 -6.98 -11.10
CA ASP A 389 -20.21 -6.63 -10.10
C ASP A 389 -20.22 -5.13 -9.75
N CYS A 390 -20.81 -4.29 -10.64
CA CYS A 390 -20.89 -2.83 -10.43
C CYS A 390 -21.46 -2.41 -9.06
N PRO A 391 -22.57 -2.96 -8.58
CA PRO A 391 -23.10 -2.55 -7.28
C PRO A 391 -22.14 -2.82 -6.11
N GLY A 392 -21.39 -3.93 -6.16
CA GLY A 392 -20.35 -4.24 -5.17
C GLY A 392 -19.19 -3.24 -5.22
N ALA A 393 -18.68 -2.98 -6.41
CA ALA A 393 -17.60 -2.04 -6.66
C ALA A 393 -17.94 -0.61 -6.20
N ILE A 394 -19.12 -0.14 -6.55
CA ILE A 394 -19.58 1.19 -6.15
C ILE A 394 -19.81 1.30 -4.63
N ARG A 395 -20.37 0.28 -3.98
CA ARG A 395 -20.48 0.29 -2.51
C ARG A 395 -19.11 0.36 -1.84
N ALA A 396 -18.14 -0.39 -2.34
CA ALA A 396 -16.77 -0.37 -1.84
C ALA A 396 -16.13 1.02 -2.01
N TYR A 397 -16.28 1.64 -3.18
CA TYR A 397 -15.84 3.01 -3.45
C TYR A 397 -16.47 4.02 -2.50
N VAL A 398 -17.80 4.03 -2.40
CA VAL A 398 -18.52 4.97 -1.52
C VAL A 398 -18.12 4.79 -0.06
N ARG A 399 -17.84 3.58 0.36
CA ARG A 399 -17.41 3.27 1.72
C ARG A 399 -15.97 3.69 2.01
N ALA A 400 -15.08 3.54 1.03
CA ALA A 400 -13.66 3.89 1.15
C ALA A 400 -13.42 5.40 1.09
N VAL A 401 -14.14 6.10 0.20
CA VAL A 401 -13.90 7.52 -0.12
C VAL A 401 -14.96 8.45 0.49
N GLY A 402 -16.22 8.00 0.59
CA GLY A 402 -17.31 8.74 1.22
C GLY A 402 -17.85 9.95 0.44
N PRO A 403 -17.87 9.97 -0.91
CA PRO A 403 -18.33 11.12 -1.65
C PRO A 403 -19.83 11.33 -1.48
N ARG A 404 -20.28 12.59 -1.32
CA ARG A 404 -21.70 12.96 -1.27
C ARG A 404 -22.28 13.22 -2.66
N SER A 405 -21.41 13.63 -3.60
CA SER A 405 -21.76 13.88 -5.00
C SER A 405 -20.66 13.34 -5.92
N VAL A 406 -21.07 12.72 -7.03
CA VAL A 406 -20.16 12.15 -8.04
C VAL A 406 -20.57 12.63 -9.42
N LEU A 407 -19.63 13.19 -10.18
CA LEU A 407 -19.79 13.39 -11.61
C LEU A 407 -19.56 12.04 -12.29
N LEU A 408 -20.53 11.62 -13.09
CA LEU A 408 -20.51 10.37 -13.81
C LEU A 408 -20.51 10.64 -15.32
N SER A 409 -19.53 10.11 -16.03
CA SER A 409 -19.41 10.14 -17.48
C SER A 409 -18.89 8.82 -18.02
N CYS A 410 -18.96 8.61 -19.32
CA CYS A 410 -18.41 7.44 -19.99
C CYS A 410 -17.75 7.81 -21.32
N GLU A 411 -16.95 6.88 -21.82
CA GLU A 411 -16.48 6.97 -23.23
C GLU A 411 -17.64 6.88 -24.23
N ARG A 412 -17.38 7.27 -25.49
CA ARG A 412 -18.41 7.35 -26.55
C ARG A 412 -18.76 5.98 -27.17
N ALA A 413 -18.79 4.92 -26.41
CA ALA A 413 -19.17 3.60 -26.87
C ALA A 413 -20.57 3.21 -26.37
N ALA A 414 -21.35 2.53 -27.20
CA ALA A 414 -22.71 2.11 -26.84
C ALA A 414 -22.72 1.19 -25.60
N MET A 415 -21.71 0.32 -25.45
CA MET A 415 -21.59 -0.55 -24.28
C MET A 415 -21.23 0.25 -23.02
N ALA A 416 -20.45 1.33 -23.13
CA ALA A 416 -20.11 2.18 -22.00
C ALA A 416 -21.35 2.85 -21.39
N GLU A 417 -22.35 3.21 -22.22
CA GLU A 417 -23.62 3.74 -21.73
C GLU A 417 -24.39 2.71 -20.90
N VAL A 418 -24.35 1.44 -21.27
CA VAL A 418 -24.97 0.35 -20.44
C VAL A 418 -24.31 0.26 -19.09
N TRP A 419 -22.98 0.29 -19.05
CA TRP A 419 -22.21 0.29 -17.79
C TRP A 419 -22.47 1.55 -16.97
N LEU A 420 -22.56 2.71 -17.60
CA LEU A 420 -22.89 3.97 -16.95
C LEU A 420 -24.22 3.91 -16.20
N GLN A 421 -25.26 3.30 -16.79
CA GLN A 421 -26.56 3.17 -16.15
C GLN A 421 -26.49 2.26 -14.91
N ALA A 422 -25.71 1.18 -14.96
CA ALA A 422 -25.49 0.30 -13.80
C ALA A 422 -24.77 1.03 -12.65
N VAL A 423 -23.69 1.76 -12.98
CA VAL A 423 -22.91 2.56 -12.03
C VAL A 423 -23.79 3.67 -11.42
N ARG A 424 -24.60 4.37 -12.24
CA ARG A 424 -25.57 5.37 -11.80
C ARG A 424 -26.54 4.80 -10.78
N ALA A 425 -27.17 3.68 -11.09
CA ALA A 425 -28.14 3.03 -10.19
C ALA A 425 -27.47 2.64 -8.86
N ALA A 426 -26.25 2.11 -8.93
CA ALA A 426 -25.47 1.74 -7.75
C ALA A 426 -25.11 2.94 -6.87
N LEU A 427 -24.61 4.05 -7.43
CA LEU A 427 -24.33 5.30 -6.70
C LEU A 427 -25.58 5.85 -6.00
N MET A 428 -26.70 5.93 -6.74
CA MET A 428 -27.97 6.41 -6.20
C MET A 428 -28.47 5.51 -5.06
N SER A 429 -28.28 4.19 -5.17
CA SER A 429 -28.65 3.24 -4.10
C SER A 429 -27.82 3.43 -2.83
N CYS A 430 -26.61 3.97 -2.96
CA CYS A 430 -25.74 4.33 -1.84
C CYS A 430 -26.02 5.73 -1.26
N GLY A 431 -27.03 6.44 -1.76
CA GLY A 431 -27.41 7.78 -1.28
C GLY A 431 -26.53 8.91 -1.85
N VAL A 432 -25.70 8.63 -2.86
CA VAL A 432 -24.83 9.60 -3.52
C VAL A 432 -25.60 10.40 -4.56
N GLN A 433 -25.42 11.72 -4.59
CA GLN A 433 -25.96 12.56 -5.63
C GLN A 433 -25.15 12.35 -6.92
N VAL A 434 -25.85 12.06 -8.02
CA VAL A 434 -25.18 11.83 -9.32
C VAL A 434 -25.41 13.02 -10.23
N VAL A 435 -24.32 13.55 -10.77
CA VAL A 435 -24.30 14.55 -11.85
C VAL A 435 -23.87 13.83 -13.10
N LEU A 436 -24.75 13.73 -14.10
CA LEU A 436 -24.44 13.09 -15.37
C LEU A 436 -23.80 14.10 -16.32
N CYS A 437 -22.63 13.78 -16.83
CA CYS A 437 -22.00 14.42 -17.98
C CYS A 437 -22.14 13.44 -19.16
N GLY A 438 -22.69 13.86 -20.27
CA GLY A 438 -22.85 12.99 -21.45
C GLY A 438 -21.52 12.39 -21.89
N GLY A 439 -21.56 11.35 -22.72
CA GLY A 439 -20.38 10.63 -23.22
C GLY A 439 -19.30 11.59 -23.75
N GLY A 440 -18.06 11.36 -23.32
CA GLY A 440 -16.98 12.30 -23.62
C GLY A 440 -15.59 11.76 -23.27
N LEU A 441 -14.69 12.68 -23.06
CA LEU A 441 -13.30 12.42 -22.74
C LEU A 441 -13.03 12.55 -21.23
N LEU A 442 -12.00 11.88 -20.75
CA LEU A 442 -11.58 12.01 -19.37
C LEU A 442 -11.21 13.46 -18.97
N PRO A 443 -10.51 14.25 -19.80
CA PRO A 443 -10.28 15.68 -19.52
C PRO A 443 -11.56 16.50 -19.35
N GLN A 444 -12.58 16.23 -20.17
CA GLN A 444 -13.90 16.87 -20.02
C GLN A 444 -14.56 16.52 -18.69
N THR A 445 -14.43 15.27 -18.28
CA THR A 445 -14.93 14.77 -16.98
C THR A 445 -14.29 15.53 -15.83
N ARG A 446 -12.96 15.65 -15.82
CA ARG A 446 -12.19 16.37 -14.80
C ARG A 446 -12.57 17.85 -14.75
N PHE A 447 -12.58 18.50 -15.91
CA PHE A 447 -12.95 19.92 -16.00
C PHE A 447 -14.37 20.16 -15.51
N THR A 448 -15.34 19.36 -15.97
CA THR A 448 -16.75 19.49 -15.57
C THR A 448 -16.94 19.19 -14.09
N GLN A 449 -16.27 18.19 -13.56
CA GLN A 449 -16.31 17.84 -12.14
C GLN A 449 -15.92 19.03 -11.26
N ARG A 450 -14.80 19.69 -11.59
CA ARG A 450 -14.32 20.87 -10.86
C ARG A 450 -15.27 22.07 -11.03
N ALA A 451 -15.77 22.29 -12.26
CA ALA A 451 -16.69 23.39 -12.54
C ALA A 451 -18.02 23.29 -11.77
N VAL A 452 -18.50 22.08 -11.51
CA VAL A 452 -19.75 21.84 -10.75
C VAL A 452 -19.51 21.58 -9.28
N GLY A 453 -18.27 21.45 -8.82
CA GLY A 453 -17.90 21.19 -7.44
C GLY A 453 -18.34 19.80 -6.94
N ALA A 454 -18.32 18.79 -7.79
CA ALA A 454 -18.62 17.42 -7.39
C ALA A 454 -17.43 16.83 -6.60
N GLN A 455 -17.73 16.20 -5.45
CA GLN A 455 -16.71 15.67 -4.53
C GLN A 455 -15.98 14.42 -5.03
N GLY A 456 -16.42 13.85 -6.14
CA GLY A 456 -15.76 12.75 -6.81
C GLY A 456 -16.16 12.68 -8.27
N GLY A 457 -15.36 11.95 -9.06
CA GLY A 457 -15.64 11.65 -10.46
C GLY A 457 -15.59 10.14 -10.70
N CYS A 458 -16.35 9.66 -11.69
CA CYS A 458 -16.25 8.31 -12.18
C CYS A 458 -16.36 8.33 -13.71
N PHE A 459 -15.28 7.94 -14.38
CA PHE A 459 -15.24 7.72 -15.81
C PHE A 459 -15.42 6.24 -16.12
N VAL A 460 -16.37 5.90 -16.97
CA VAL A 460 -16.81 4.54 -17.22
C VAL A 460 -16.44 4.11 -18.64
N SER A 461 -15.66 3.04 -18.72
CA SER A 461 -15.43 2.27 -19.95
C SER A 461 -16.00 0.85 -19.78
N PRO A 462 -16.27 0.08 -20.83
CA PRO A 462 -16.77 -1.28 -20.67
C PRO A 462 -15.83 -2.15 -19.84
N GLY A 463 -16.33 -2.62 -18.69
CA GLY A 463 -15.54 -3.42 -17.74
C GLY A 463 -14.50 -2.65 -16.94
N ARG A 464 -14.41 -1.33 -17.03
CA ARG A 464 -13.42 -0.52 -16.33
C ARG A 464 -14.03 0.74 -15.72
N LEU A 465 -13.67 1.03 -14.47
CA LEU A 465 -14.11 2.22 -13.74
C LEU A 465 -12.87 2.99 -13.27
N ARG A 466 -12.74 4.25 -13.69
CA ARG A 466 -11.71 5.16 -13.21
C ARG A 466 -12.34 6.16 -12.26
N PHE A 467 -11.90 6.13 -11.00
CA PHE A 467 -12.41 7.04 -9.97
C PHE A 467 -11.48 8.23 -9.79
N LEU A 468 -12.07 9.40 -9.60
CA LEU A 468 -11.39 10.66 -9.36
C LEU A 468 -11.79 11.20 -7.98
N ASP A 469 -10.85 11.83 -7.30
CA ASP A 469 -11.10 12.57 -6.05
C ASP A 469 -11.76 13.95 -6.32
N GLU A 470 -11.91 14.77 -5.29
CA GLU A 470 -12.57 16.10 -5.39
C GLU A 470 -11.83 17.08 -6.31
N ASP A 471 -10.54 16.89 -6.52
CA ASP A 471 -9.70 17.73 -7.39
C ASP A 471 -9.63 17.19 -8.83
N GLY A 472 -10.30 16.07 -9.13
CA GLY A 472 -10.27 15.40 -10.42
C GLY A 472 -9.00 14.58 -10.65
N ILE A 473 -8.31 14.18 -9.58
CA ILE A 473 -7.11 13.36 -9.60
C ILE A 473 -7.50 11.89 -9.37
N GLU A 474 -6.80 10.95 -9.97
CA GLU A 474 -7.00 9.52 -9.73
C GLU A 474 -6.72 9.18 -8.26
N LEU A 475 -7.47 8.19 -7.75
CA LEU A 475 -7.32 7.77 -6.37
C LEU A 475 -5.92 7.21 -6.12
N GLY A 476 -5.24 7.71 -5.10
CA GLY A 476 -3.96 7.20 -4.65
C GLY A 476 -4.05 5.75 -4.11
N GLN A 477 -2.90 5.08 -3.99
CA GLN A 477 -2.80 3.67 -3.58
C GLN A 477 -3.57 3.34 -2.30
N GLY A 478 -3.57 4.23 -1.30
CA GLY A 478 -4.28 4.02 -0.04
C GLY A 478 -5.79 3.85 -0.23
N ALA A 479 -6.42 4.69 -1.06
CA ALA A 479 -7.84 4.62 -1.35
C ALA A 479 -8.17 3.38 -2.21
N ARG A 480 -7.33 3.02 -3.17
CA ARG A 480 -7.47 1.82 -4.00
C ARG A 480 -7.42 0.54 -3.14
N ARG A 481 -6.43 0.41 -2.26
CA ARG A 481 -6.34 -0.70 -1.30
C ARG A 481 -7.55 -0.77 -0.35
N ALA A 482 -8.09 0.38 0.06
CA ALA A 482 -9.30 0.41 0.88
C ALA A 482 -10.52 -0.11 0.11
N ILE A 483 -10.69 0.27 -1.17
CA ILE A 483 -11.75 -0.23 -2.05
C ILE A 483 -11.63 -1.76 -2.21
N GLU A 484 -10.45 -2.28 -2.54
CA GLU A 484 -10.20 -3.72 -2.66
C GLU A 484 -10.47 -4.45 -1.35
N GLY A 485 -10.06 -3.88 -0.22
CA GLY A 485 -10.34 -4.42 1.10
C GLY A 485 -11.84 -4.50 1.39
N TYR A 486 -12.65 -3.55 0.94
CA TYR A 486 -14.11 -3.62 1.05
C TYR A 486 -14.73 -4.62 0.07
N LEU A 487 -14.23 -4.71 -1.15
CA LEU A 487 -14.67 -5.71 -2.14
C LEU A 487 -14.44 -7.14 -1.65
N GLN A 488 -13.33 -7.38 -0.96
CA GLN A 488 -13.02 -8.70 -0.39
C GLN A 488 -13.87 -9.05 0.83
N ARG A 489 -14.43 -8.06 1.55
CA ARG A 489 -15.15 -8.25 2.81
C ARG A 489 -16.68 -8.31 2.66
N ASP A 490 -17.23 -7.88 1.52
CA ASP A 490 -18.66 -7.63 1.39
C ASP A 490 -19.51 -8.90 1.20
N GLY A 491 -19.93 -9.47 2.35
CA GLY A 491 -21.22 -10.10 2.49
C GLY A 491 -22.17 -9.15 3.22
N ALA A 492 -23.26 -8.73 2.55
CA ALA A 492 -24.41 -8.02 3.14
C ALA A 492 -24.10 -6.71 3.90
N ALA A 493 -23.55 -5.70 3.24
CA ALA A 493 -23.58 -4.35 3.77
C ALA A 493 -25.04 -3.84 3.77
N GLN A 494 -25.51 -3.35 4.91
CA GLN A 494 -26.82 -2.71 5.01
C GLN A 494 -26.86 -1.52 4.03
N LEU A 495 -27.88 -1.50 3.18
CA LEU A 495 -28.15 -0.36 2.31
C LEU A 495 -28.45 0.88 3.17
N PRO A 496 -27.97 2.07 2.77
CA PRO A 496 -28.27 3.30 3.50
C PRO A 496 -29.78 3.52 3.55
N ARG A 497 -30.30 4.05 4.65
CA ARG A 497 -31.72 4.33 4.85
C ARG A 497 -32.29 5.39 3.90
N ARG A 498 -31.48 6.10 3.15
CA ARG A 498 -31.88 7.14 2.19
C ARG A 498 -31.26 6.87 0.83
N VAL A 499 -32.08 6.79 -0.18
CA VAL A 499 -31.72 6.67 -1.59
C VAL A 499 -31.76 8.08 -2.20
N CYS A 500 -30.75 8.46 -2.97
CA CYS A 500 -30.79 9.71 -3.71
C CYS A 500 -31.74 9.58 -4.92
N ARG A 501 -32.75 10.44 -5.02
CA ARG A 501 -33.77 10.39 -6.09
C ARG A 501 -33.45 11.32 -7.26
N ARG A 502 -32.41 12.14 -7.18
CA ARG A 502 -32.14 13.19 -8.16
C ARG A 502 -30.79 12.94 -8.86
N ALA A 503 -30.85 12.79 -10.18
CA ALA A 503 -29.69 12.94 -11.05
C ALA A 503 -29.86 14.24 -11.86
N VAL A 504 -28.78 14.99 -11.99
CA VAL A 504 -28.75 16.22 -12.80
C VAL A 504 -27.94 15.91 -14.04
N SER A 505 -28.44 16.20 -15.22
CA SER A 505 -27.70 16.06 -16.48
C SER A 505 -27.14 17.40 -16.91
N ILE A 506 -25.86 17.40 -17.31
CA ILE A 506 -25.15 18.60 -17.79
C ILE A 506 -24.50 18.28 -19.14
N HIS A 507 -24.46 19.30 -20.02
CA HIS A 507 -23.72 19.22 -21.27
C HIS A 507 -22.29 19.75 -21.04
N GLY A 508 -21.39 18.88 -20.57
CA GLY A 508 -20.03 19.25 -20.18
C GLY A 508 -19.12 19.67 -21.34
N ALA A 509 -19.39 19.16 -22.55
CA ALA A 509 -18.57 19.47 -23.72
C ALA A 509 -18.45 20.99 -23.99
N ASN A 510 -19.57 21.72 -23.99
CA ASN A 510 -19.55 23.13 -24.24
C ASN A 510 -18.82 23.96 -23.17
N LEU A 511 -18.94 23.52 -21.90
CA LEU A 511 -18.22 24.18 -20.78
C LEU A 511 -16.72 23.97 -20.89
N TYR A 512 -16.30 22.77 -21.27
CA TYR A 512 -14.91 22.41 -21.47
C TYR A 512 -14.25 23.29 -22.54
N TYR A 513 -14.88 23.39 -23.73
CA TYR A 513 -14.32 24.18 -24.83
C TYR A 513 -14.25 25.69 -24.57
N LEU A 514 -15.27 26.24 -23.97
CA LEU A 514 -15.29 27.65 -23.63
C LEU A 514 -14.24 28.03 -22.57
N GLY A 515 -13.86 27.09 -21.71
CA GLY A 515 -12.89 27.30 -20.63
C GLY A 515 -11.43 27.24 -21.10
N ILE A 516 -11.10 26.26 -21.93
CA ILE A 516 -9.69 25.89 -22.21
C ILE A 516 -9.06 26.74 -23.32
N TYR A 517 -9.79 27.01 -24.42
CA TYR A 517 -9.16 27.59 -25.62
C TYR A 517 -9.03 29.10 -25.63
N ARG A 518 -9.57 29.80 -24.64
CA ARG A 518 -9.46 31.26 -24.56
C ARG A 518 -8.05 31.81 -24.47
N GLU A 519 -7.14 31.04 -23.88
CA GLU A 519 -5.78 31.47 -23.55
C GLU A 519 -4.71 30.96 -24.53
N LEU A 520 -5.05 29.98 -25.41
CA LEU A 520 -4.07 29.27 -26.25
C LEU A 520 -4.06 29.73 -27.71
N ARG A 521 -4.20 31.05 -27.97
CA ARG A 521 -4.06 31.57 -29.33
C ARG A 521 -2.60 31.61 -29.78
N LEU A 522 -2.34 31.14 -31.01
CA LEU A 522 -1.06 31.21 -31.66
C LEU A 522 -0.80 32.61 -32.19
N GLU A 523 0.43 33.08 -32.07
CA GLU A 523 0.83 34.37 -32.64
C GLU A 523 1.12 34.28 -34.15
N ARG A 524 1.54 33.09 -34.58
CA ARG A 524 1.80 32.75 -35.99
C ARG A 524 1.17 31.41 -36.30
N GLU A 525 0.68 31.30 -37.53
CA GLU A 525 0.06 30.06 -38.02
C GLU A 525 1.07 28.92 -38.03
N LYS A 526 0.64 27.71 -37.58
CA LYS A 526 1.42 26.46 -37.55
C LYS A 526 0.68 25.37 -38.28
N GLN A 527 1.42 24.56 -39.04
CA GLN A 527 0.87 23.36 -39.67
C GLN A 527 0.86 22.19 -38.70
N VAL A 528 -0.27 21.52 -38.57
CA VAL A 528 -0.46 20.47 -37.58
C VAL A 528 -1.19 19.28 -38.21
N ALA A 529 -0.57 18.11 -38.17
CA ALA A 529 -1.23 16.86 -38.48
C ALA A 529 -1.78 16.25 -37.20
N VAL A 530 -3.08 16.05 -37.11
CA VAL A 530 -3.76 15.48 -35.92
C VAL A 530 -4.24 14.08 -36.21
N CYS A 531 -3.94 13.15 -35.29
CA CYS A 531 -4.39 11.79 -35.33
C CYS A 531 -5.12 11.41 -34.03
N ALA A 532 -6.25 10.72 -34.16
CA ALA A 532 -7.00 10.15 -33.05
C ALA A 532 -7.72 8.89 -33.51
N SER A 533 -7.94 7.95 -32.61
CA SER A 533 -8.62 6.67 -32.88
C SER A 533 -10.15 6.78 -33.03
N ASP A 534 -10.75 7.91 -32.61
CA ASP A 534 -12.19 8.20 -32.63
C ASP A 534 -12.48 9.42 -33.50
N GLU A 535 -13.47 9.33 -34.41
CA GLU A 535 -13.84 10.41 -35.33
C GLU A 535 -14.25 11.69 -34.59
N GLY A 536 -15.00 11.54 -33.51
CA GLY A 536 -15.44 12.69 -32.75
C GLY A 536 -14.31 13.36 -31.96
N LEU A 537 -13.28 12.61 -31.54
CA LEU A 537 -12.07 13.17 -30.93
C LEU A 537 -11.24 13.90 -31.99
N LEU A 538 -11.14 13.34 -33.19
CA LEU A 538 -10.42 13.92 -34.30
C LEU A 538 -11.05 15.25 -34.74
N GLU A 539 -12.37 15.27 -34.99
CA GLU A 539 -13.13 16.50 -35.32
C GLU A 539 -12.97 17.60 -34.25
N LEU A 540 -12.97 17.15 -32.99
CA LEU A 540 -12.77 17.99 -31.85
C LEU A 540 -11.41 18.67 -31.87
N ALA A 541 -10.37 17.85 -31.99
CA ALA A 541 -8.99 18.32 -31.98
C ALA A 541 -8.70 19.23 -33.17
N GLU A 542 -9.21 18.90 -34.37
CA GLU A 542 -9.12 19.79 -35.52
C GLU A 542 -9.80 21.13 -35.28
N SER A 543 -11.03 21.08 -34.75
CA SER A 543 -11.79 22.32 -34.45
C SER A 543 -11.04 23.22 -33.47
N ALA A 544 -10.48 22.61 -32.42
CA ALA A 544 -9.69 23.32 -31.41
C ALA A 544 -8.41 23.93 -31.99
N CYS A 545 -7.65 23.15 -32.74
CA CYS A 545 -6.44 23.62 -33.40
C CYS A 545 -6.72 24.81 -34.35
N ARG A 546 -7.77 24.73 -35.19
CA ARG A 546 -8.18 25.79 -36.06
C ARG A 546 -8.59 27.07 -35.31
N GLN A 547 -9.32 26.91 -34.19
CA GLN A 547 -9.70 28.07 -33.34
C GLN A 547 -8.49 28.72 -32.68
N CYS A 548 -7.43 27.99 -32.42
CA CYS A 548 -6.19 28.52 -31.88
C CYS A 548 -5.27 29.13 -32.95
N GLY A 549 -5.56 28.95 -34.24
CA GLY A 549 -4.78 29.52 -35.36
C GLY A 549 -3.84 28.51 -36.01
N CYS A 550 -4.15 27.21 -35.97
CA CYS A 550 -3.42 26.17 -36.69
C CYS A 550 -4.06 25.89 -38.06
N LEU A 551 -3.23 25.56 -39.04
CA LEU A 551 -3.62 24.86 -40.26
C LEU A 551 -3.60 23.35 -40.00
N THR A 552 -4.77 22.70 -40.01
CA THR A 552 -4.88 21.30 -39.59
C THR A 552 -5.08 20.36 -40.76
N ARG A 553 -4.46 19.18 -40.64
CA ARG A 553 -4.67 17.99 -41.47
C ARG A 553 -5.04 16.82 -40.55
N ALA A 554 -6.14 16.14 -40.86
CA ALA A 554 -6.60 14.98 -40.09
C ALA A 554 -6.03 13.71 -40.70
N GLU A 555 -5.56 12.78 -39.85
CA GLU A 555 -5.05 11.47 -40.23
C GLU A 555 -5.71 10.38 -39.39
N TRP A 556 -6.03 9.24 -40.02
CA TRP A 556 -6.74 8.12 -39.40
C TRP A 556 -5.85 6.92 -39.03
N GLU A 557 -4.63 6.84 -39.56
CA GLU A 557 -3.75 5.72 -39.37
C GLU A 557 -2.64 6.03 -38.36
N GLU A 558 -2.38 5.08 -37.46
CA GLU A 558 -1.29 5.19 -36.47
C GLU A 558 0.11 5.03 -37.12
N GLU A 559 0.21 4.56 -38.36
CA GLU A 559 1.47 4.38 -39.07
C GLU A 559 2.02 5.71 -39.54
N LEU A 560 3.25 5.99 -39.14
CA LEU A 560 4.17 7.07 -39.52
C LEU A 560 3.57 8.12 -40.47
N MET A 561 3.05 9.21 -39.89
CA MET A 561 2.72 10.41 -40.67
C MET A 561 3.97 10.87 -41.42
N ASP A 562 3.88 11.01 -42.73
CA ASP A 562 4.88 11.74 -43.51
C ASP A 562 4.70 13.22 -43.23
N LEU A 563 5.44 13.74 -42.24
CA LEU A 563 5.34 15.13 -41.80
C LEU A 563 6.22 16.03 -42.66
N GLY A 564 5.64 17.13 -43.09
CA GLY A 564 6.40 18.18 -43.76
C GLY A 564 7.42 18.85 -42.82
N PRO A 565 8.43 19.54 -43.34
CA PRO A 565 9.53 20.12 -42.56
C PRO A 565 9.04 21.12 -41.49
N ASP A 566 7.94 21.80 -41.71
CA ASP A 566 7.35 22.78 -40.77
C ASP A 566 6.12 22.25 -40.03
N GLU A 567 5.77 20.98 -40.23
CA GLU A 567 4.56 20.37 -39.68
C GLU A 567 4.84 19.69 -38.33
N THR A 568 3.91 19.81 -37.40
CA THR A 568 3.94 19.10 -36.11
C THR A 568 2.84 18.04 -36.08
N GLY A 569 3.22 16.79 -35.82
CA GLY A 569 2.28 15.68 -35.60
C GLY A 569 1.81 15.64 -34.16
N VAL A 570 0.50 15.39 -33.96
CA VAL A 570 -0.14 15.25 -32.65
C VAL A 570 -1.01 13.99 -32.64
N TRP A 571 -0.65 12.99 -31.86
CA TRP A 571 -1.45 11.77 -31.62
C TRP A 571 -2.11 11.87 -30.25
N LEU A 572 -3.42 11.76 -30.20
CA LEU A 572 -4.19 11.81 -28.95
C LEU A 572 -4.50 10.37 -28.48
N SER A 573 -4.40 10.11 -27.17
CA SER A 573 -4.89 8.88 -26.57
C SER A 573 -6.41 8.75 -26.68
N GLU A 574 -6.94 7.52 -26.65
CA GLU A 574 -8.37 7.22 -26.78
C GLU A 574 -9.24 8.01 -25.77
N ASP A 575 -8.75 8.15 -24.54
CA ASP A 575 -9.42 8.91 -23.48
C ASP A 575 -9.14 10.42 -23.54
N GLY A 576 -8.29 10.88 -24.45
CA GLY A 576 -7.88 12.26 -24.64
C GLY A 576 -6.94 12.80 -23.53
N ALA A 577 -6.53 12.00 -22.58
CA ALA A 577 -5.77 12.46 -21.42
C ALA A 577 -4.28 12.73 -21.70
N SER A 578 -3.74 12.20 -22.79
CA SER A 578 -2.35 12.37 -23.20
C SER A 578 -2.22 12.55 -24.72
N CYS A 579 -1.06 13.08 -25.14
CA CYS A 579 -0.69 13.14 -26.55
C CYS A 579 0.74 12.64 -26.75
N ARG A 580 1.08 12.30 -27.99
CA ARG A 580 2.46 12.15 -28.50
C ARG A 580 2.71 13.20 -29.55
N LEU A 581 3.91 13.76 -29.55
CA LEU A 581 4.33 14.79 -30.48
C LEU A 581 5.45 14.28 -31.40
N ALA A 582 5.43 14.71 -32.65
CA ALA A 582 6.50 14.44 -33.62
C ALA A 582 6.77 15.66 -34.50
N GLY A 583 8.00 15.79 -34.96
CA GLY A 583 8.41 16.66 -36.05
C GLY A 583 8.84 15.88 -37.27
N ALA A 584 9.31 16.57 -38.31
CA ALA A 584 9.84 15.94 -39.54
C ALA A 584 10.97 14.93 -39.29
N GLU A 585 11.68 15.05 -38.18
CA GLU A 585 12.79 14.17 -37.79
C GLU A 585 12.32 12.90 -37.07
N GLY A 586 11.02 12.79 -36.75
CA GLY A 586 10.39 11.67 -36.08
C GLY A 586 9.69 12.03 -34.77
N GLY A 587 9.22 10.99 -34.04
CA GLY A 587 8.54 11.14 -32.76
C GLY A 587 9.50 11.45 -31.62
N LEU A 588 9.06 12.27 -30.66
CA LEU A 588 9.80 12.54 -29.43
C LEU A 588 9.77 11.31 -28.53
N SER A 589 10.89 11.01 -27.86
CA SER A 589 10.91 10.10 -26.73
C SER A 589 10.07 10.67 -25.57
N GLU A 590 9.64 9.82 -24.64
CA GLU A 590 8.85 10.24 -23.48
C GLU A 590 9.56 11.35 -22.67
N ALA A 591 10.87 11.20 -22.44
CA ALA A 591 11.66 12.20 -21.72
C ALA A 591 11.80 13.55 -22.47
N GLU A 592 11.93 13.51 -23.79
CA GLU A 592 11.95 14.73 -24.62
C GLU A 592 10.61 15.42 -24.63
N GLN A 593 9.53 14.65 -24.68
CA GLN A 593 8.18 15.19 -24.66
C GLN A 593 7.85 15.86 -23.32
N GLU A 594 8.20 15.22 -22.21
CA GLU A 594 8.05 15.82 -20.87
C GLU A 594 8.86 17.13 -20.78
N LEU A 595 10.11 17.11 -21.21
CA LEU A 595 10.98 18.28 -21.18
C LEU A 595 10.43 19.44 -22.02
N ILE A 596 9.93 19.16 -23.21
CA ILE A 596 9.30 20.17 -24.10
C ILE A 596 8.02 20.72 -23.47
N LEU A 597 7.21 19.90 -22.82
CA LEU A 597 6.02 20.36 -22.13
C LEU A 597 6.37 21.25 -20.92
N ASP A 598 7.36 20.87 -20.13
CA ASP A 598 7.83 21.67 -19.01
C ASP A 598 8.41 23.02 -19.51
N TRP A 599 9.16 22.98 -20.62
CA TRP A 599 9.64 24.20 -21.24
C TRP A 599 8.50 25.09 -21.74
N ALA A 600 7.46 24.52 -22.34
CA ALA A 600 6.27 25.28 -22.75
C ALA A 600 5.54 25.91 -21.55
N LEU A 601 5.51 25.27 -20.42
CA LEU A 601 4.98 25.83 -19.16
C LEU A 601 5.80 27.04 -18.70
N LEU A 602 7.13 26.93 -18.68
CA LEU A 602 8.03 28.04 -18.34
C LEU A 602 7.87 29.23 -19.30
N GLU A 603 7.78 28.98 -20.61
CA GLU A 603 7.49 30.01 -21.63
C GLU A 603 6.17 30.76 -21.38
N ASN A 604 5.22 30.08 -20.76
CA ASN A 604 3.92 30.66 -20.40
C ASN A 604 3.91 31.26 -19.00
N GLY A 605 5.09 31.41 -18.36
CA GLY A 605 5.27 32.19 -17.14
C GLY A 605 5.08 31.40 -15.85
N GLU A 606 5.06 30.05 -15.90
CA GLU A 606 5.09 29.25 -14.68
C GLU A 606 6.42 29.46 -13.95
N LYS A 607 6.37 29.66 -12.64
CA LYS A 607 7.53 29.94 -11.78
C LYS A 607 7.90 28.79 -10.87
N GLU A 608 7.02 27.80 -10.73
CA GLU A 608 7.25 26.56 -10.00
C GLU A 608 6.75 25.40 -10.86
N LEU A 609 7.61 24.41 -11.13
CA LEU A 609 7.27 23.23 -11.90
C LEU A 609 7.25 21.99 -11.00
N ALA A 610 6.14 21.27 -10.96
CA ALA A 610 6.07 19.93 -10.37
C ALA A 610 6.49 18.89 -11.41
N VAL A 611 7.54 18.10 -11.09
CA VAL A 611 8.05 17.04 -11.96
C VAL A 611 8.21 15.74 -11.18
N GLY A 612 8.18 14.59 -11.87
CA GLY A 612 8.48 13.29 -11.25
C GLY A 612 9.94 13.19 -10.82
N ALA A 613 10.22 12.41 -9.79
CA ALA A 613 11.57 12.20 -9.28
C ALA A 613 12.52 11.67 -10.36
N GLY A 614 12.05 10.87 -11.32
CA GLY A 614 12.82 10.31 -12.43
C GLY A 614 12.97 11.23 -13.65
N ALA A 615 12.37 12.43 -13.64
CA ALA A 615 12.51 13.38 -14.74
C ALA A 615 13.96 13.83 -14.93
N THR A 616 14.35 14.16 -16.17
CA THR A 616 15.70 14.64 -16.47
C THR A 616 16.05 15.93 -15.70
N HIS A 617 17.27 16.06 -15.23
CA HIS A 617 17.75 17.30 -14.59
C HIS A 617 17.98 18.45 -15.59
N ALA A 618 17.76 18.22 -16.87
CA ALA A 618 17.65 19.28 -17.86
C ALA A 618 16.52 20.30 -17.55
N VAL A 619 15.51 19.87 -16.77
CA VAL A 619 14.42 20.74 -16.31
C VAL A 619 14.91 21.84 -15.38
N GLU A 620 15.84 21.51 -14.45
CA GLU A 620 16.46 22.50 -13.56
C GLU A 620 17.26 23.53 -14.36
N LEU A 621 18.03 23.06 -15.35
CA LEU A 621 18.82 23.96 -16.23
C LEU A 621 17.90 24.88 -17.06
N LEU A 622 16.71 24.40 -17.44
CA LEU A 622 15.70 25.24 -18.08
C LEU A 622 15.09 26.23 -17.07
N ALA A 623 14.68 25.74 -15.90
CA ALA A 623 14.03 26.56 -14.88
C ALA A 623 14.92 27.73 -14.43
N GLU A 624 16.23 27.55 -14.31
CA GLU A 624 17.19 28.62 -14.03
C GLU A 624 17.14 29.74 -15.07
N ARG A 625 16.97 29.43 -16.37
CA ARG A 625 16.84 30.45 -17.45
C ARG A 625 15.61 31.33 -17.31
N TYR A 626 14.58 30.83 -16.62
CA TYR A 626 13.29 31.52 -16.41
C TYR A 626 13.10 32.04 -14.98
N ASP A 627 14.13 31.97 -14.14
CA ASP A 627 14.05 32.29 -12.72
C ASP A 627 12.85 31.56 -12.06
N ALA A 628 12.79 30.24 -12.28
CA ALA A 628 11.76 29.34 -11.81
C ALA A 628 12.35 28.22 -10.93
N GLN A 629 11.52 27.62 -10.09
CA GLN A 629 11.89 26.52 -9.22
C GLN A 629 11.30 25.19 -9.70
N VAL A 630 12.01 24.07 -9.43
CA VAL A 630 11.55 22.72 -9.73
C VAL A 630 11.21 22.02 -8.42
N LEU A 631 9.98 21.53 -8.32
CA LEU A 631 9.50 20.69 -7.22
C LEU A 631 9.48 19.24 -7.67
N ARG A 632 10.45 18.44 -7.21
CA ARG A 632 10.46 17.00 -7.47
C ARG A 632 9.54 16.28 -6.51
N VAL A 633 8.64 15.47 -7.06
CA VAL A 633 7.71 14.63 -6.31
C VAL A 633 7.83 13.19 -6.80
N ARG A 634 7.24 12.25 -6.07
CA ARG A 634 7.23 10.85 -6.53
C ARG A 634 6.61 10.73 -7.92
N SER A 635 7.17 9.83 -8.75
CA SER A 635 6.72 9.60 -10.12
C SER A 635 5.32 8.96 -10.20
N GLU A 636 4.73 8.54 -9.06
CA GLU A 636 3.33 8.11 -9.02
C GLU A 636 2.42 9.21 -9.57
N ARG A 637 1.62 8.86 -10.59
CA ARG A 637 0.77 9.82 -11.31
C ARG A 637 -0.10 10.69 -10.38
N ALA A 638 -0.69 10.10 -9.35
CA ALA A 638 -1.51 10.84 -8.39
C ALA A 638 -0.72 11.89 -7.59
N CYS A 639 0.54 11.60 -7.23
CA CYS A 639 1.43 12.53 -6.53
C CYS A 639 1.81 13.70 -7.43
N LEU A 640 2.22 13.41 -8.68
CA LEU A 640 2.58 14.43 -9.66
C LEU A 640 1.39 15.34 -10.00
N LEU A 641 0.20 14.77 -10.19
CA LEU A 641 -1.00 15.57 -10.50
C LEU A 641 -1.45 16.43 -9.33
N ARG A 642 -1.29 15.95 -8.10
CA ARG A 642 -1.61 16.76 -6.90
C ARG A 642 -0.66 17.94 -6.78
N ALA A 643 0.63 17.73 -6.94
CA ALA A 643 1.60 18.80 -6.95
C ALA A 643 1.34 19.79 -8.10
N ALA A 644 1.07 19.31 -9.32
CA ALA A 644 0.71 20.17 -10.46
C ALA A 644 -0.60 20.95 -10.22
N HIS A 645 -1.56 20.37 -9.50
CA HIS A 645 -2.81 21.03 -9.12
C HIS A 645 -2.55 22.19 -8.14
N GLU A 646 -1.68 21.98 -7.16
CA GLU A 646 -1.28 23.02 -6.19
C GLU A 646 -0.57 24.20 -6.88
N GLN A 647 0.19 23.94 -7.96
CA GLN A 647 0.85 24.98 -8.75
C GLN A 647 -0.13 25.75 -9.66
N GLY A 648 -1.27 25.19 -10.03
CA GLY A 648 -2.32 25.89 -10.71
C GLY A 648 -2.97 25.19 -11.91
N PHE A 649 -3.96 25.86 -12.49
CA PHE A 649 -4.81 25.31 -13.55
C PHE A 649 -4.01 24.87 -14.79
N ARG A 650 -3.05 25.68 -15.25
CA ARG A 650 -2.32 25.44 -16.51
C ARG A 650 -1.47 24.16 -16.39
N GLN A 651 -0.71 24.04 -15.32
CA GLN A 651 0.17 22.90 -15.11
C GLN A 651 -0.61 21.61 -14.92
N PHE A 652 -1.69 21.63 -14.13
CA PHE A 652 -2.58 20.49 -13.95
C PHE A 652 -3.22 20.07 -15.29
N THR A 653 -3.75 21.05 -16.05
CA THR A 653 -4.43 20.75 -17.31
C THR A 653 -3.45 20.20 -18.36
N ALA A 654 -2.25 20.77 -18.47
CA ALA A 654 -1.21 20.29 -19.38
C ALA A 654 -0.79 18.81 -19.11
N ARG A 655 -0.91 18.34 -17.87
CA ARG A 655 -0.59 16.94 -17.50
C ARG A 655 -1.79 15.99 -17.55
N THR A 656 -3.01 16.50 -17.76
CA THR A 656 -4.24 15.70 -17.73
C THR A 656 -5.06 15.75 -19.02
N ASP A 657 -4.64 16.59 -19.96
CA ASP A 657 -5.33 16.85 -21.23
C ASP A 657 -4.30 16.92 -22.36
N GLY A 658 -4.30 15.89 -23.21
CA GLY A 658 -3.34 15.79 -24.31
C GLY A 658 -3.48 16.88 -25.36
N LEU A 659 -4.71 17.28 -25.67
CA LEU A 659 -4.95 18.35 -26.64
C LEU A 659 -4.48 19.71 -26.10
N TYR A 660 -4.74 20.01 -24.83
CA TYR A 660 -4.23 21.20 -24.17
C TYR A 660 -2.70 21.24 -24.15
N ALA A 661 -2.06 20.12 -23.80
CA ALA A 661 -0.61 19.98 -23.81
C ALA A 661 -0.03 20.28 -25.21
N ALA A 662 -0.60 19.67 -26.25
CA ALA A 662 -0.17 19.91 -27.63
C ALA A 662 -0.31 21.38 -28.05
N LEU A 663 -1.46 22.00 -27.75
CA LEU A 663 -1.71 23.41 -28.07
C LEU A 663 -0.79 24.37 -27.30
N LEU A 664 -0.44 24.02 -26.05
CA LEU A 664 0.51 24.80 -25.25
C LEU A 664 1.92 24.78 -25.88
N VAL A 665 2.36 23.62 -26.37
CA VAL A 665 3.63 23.45 -27.08
C VAL A 665 3.58 24.23 -28.42
N LEU A 666 2.51 24.08 -29.20
CA LEU A 666 2.35 24.80 -30.46
C LEU A 666 2.34 26.33 -30.28
N GLN A 667 1.75 26.84 -29.19
CA GLN A 667 1.77 28.22 -28.84
C GLN A 667 3.21 28.72 -28.60
N ALA A 668 4.03 27.95 -27.86
CA ALA A 668 5.42 28.27 -27.63
C ALA A 668 6.24 28.29 -28.94
N LEU A 669 6.03 27.27 -29.80
CA LEU A 669 6.63 27.21 -31.13
C LEU A 669 6.24 28.40 -32.01
N SER A 670 4.96 28.80 -31.94
CA SER A 670 4.45 29.97 -32.68
C SER A 670 5.13 31.27 -32.26
N ARG A 671 5.29 31.50 -30.95
CA ARG A 671 5.98 32.70 -30.41
C ARG A 671 7.43 32.79 -30.85
N ARG A 672 8.13 31.67 -30.80
CA ARG A 672 9.56 31.59 -31.14
C ARG A 672 9.81 31.46 -32.63
N ASN A 673 8.80 31.18 -33.41
CA ASN A 673 8.87 30.88 -34.85
C ASN A 673 9.82 29.71 -35.16
N LEU A 674 9.77 28.65 -34.37
CA LEU A 674 10.63 27.45 -34.47
C LEU A 674 9.78 26.25 -34.88
N THR A 675 10.41 25.26 -35.51
CA THR A 675 9.89 23.90 -35.60
C THR A 675 10.12 23.15 -34.29
N LEU A 676 9.49 21.98 -34.11
CA LEU A 676 9.66 21.16 -32.93
C LEU A 676 11.11 20.68 -32.79
N GLY A 677 11.73 20.24 -33.90
CA GLY A 677 13.12 19.80 -33.93
C GLY A 677 14.11 20.92 -33.62
N GLU A 678 13.92 22.13 -34.21
CA GLU A 678 14.74 23.29 -33.92
C GLU A 678 14.64 23.73 -32.46
N TRP A 679 13.45 23.60 -31.84
CA TRP A 679 13.29 23.91 -30.43
C TRP A 679 13.98 22.90 -29.54
N LEU A 680 13.79 21.58 -29.80
CA LEU A 680 14.45 20.51 -29.07
C LEU A 680 15.99 20.61 -29.15
N ALA A 681 16.52 21.01 -30.32
CA ALA A 681 17.97 21.21 -30.49
C ALA A 681 18.54 22.34 -29.59
N GLN A 682 17.72 23.25 -29.08
CA GLN A 682 18.11 24.31 -28.13
C GLN A 682 17.94 23.89 -26.66
N ALA A 683 17.34 22.73 -26.39
CA ALA A 683 17.19 22.20 -25.05
C ALA A 683 18.56 21.82 -24.44
N PRO A 684 18.75 22.01 -23.14
CA PRO A 684 19.96 21.55 -22.46
C PRO A 684 19.90 20.04 -22.25
N LEU A 685 19.93 19.26 -23.35
CA LEU A 685 19.83 17.81 -23.29
C LEU A 685 21.02 17.20 -22.56
N LEU A 686 20.74 16.55 -21.46
CA LEU A 686 21.72 15.76 -20.72
C LEU A 686 21.84 14.35 -21.31
N LYS A 687 23.04 13.78 -21.28
CA LYS A 687 23.28 12.40 -21.67
C LYS A 687 22.96 11.47 -20.52
N ARG A 688 22.21 10.41 -20.79
CA ARG A 688 21.79 9.43 -19.78
C ARG A 688 22.38 8.06 -20.08
N ARG A 689 22.91 7.43 -19.03
CA ARG A 689 23.27 6.02 -19.04
C ARG A 689 22.41 5.28 -18.03
N VAL A 690 21.80 4.18 -18.48
CA VAL A 690 20.93 3.37 -17.64
C VAL A 690 21.52 1.96 -17.52
N LYS A 691 21.58 1.46 -16.31
CA LYS A 691 21.91 0.06 -16.01
C LYS A 691 20.81 -0.54 -15.14
N LYS A 692 20.51 -1.81 -15.39
CA LYS A 692 19.57 -2.59 -14.59
C LYS A 692 20.31 -3.75 -13.95
N LEU A 693 19.95 -4.06 -12.72
CA LEU A 693 20.43 -5.27 -12.06
C LEU A 693 19.28 -5.94 -11.31
N PRO A 694 19.28 -7.28 -11.20
CA PRO A 694 18.32 -7.98 -10.35
C PRO A 694 18.51 -7.56 -8.90
N LEU A 695 17.41 -7.17 -8.25
CA LEU A 695 17.40 -6.79 -6.84
C LEU A 695 16.17 -7.37 -6.18
N GLU A 696 16.38 -8.44 -5.43
CA GLU A 696 15.32 -9.08 -4.65
C GLU A 696 14.64 -8.05 -3.73
N TYR A 697 13.33 -8.17 -3.58
CA TYR A 697 12.54 -7.27 -2.74
C TYR A 697 13.09 -7.17 -1.30
N SER A 698 13.52 -8.29 -0.74
CA SER A 698 14.12 -8.37 0.60
C SER A 698 15.47 -7.64 0.76
N ALA A 699 16.18 -7.39 -0.33
CA ALA A 699 17.48 -6.73 -0.31
C ALA A 699 17.41 -5.20 -0.50
N ARG A 700 16.27 -4.67 -0.96
CA ARG A 700 16.12 -3.25 -1.33
C ARG A 700 16.40 -2.30 -0.18
N GLY A 701 15.77 -2.52 0.97
CA GLY A 701 15.95 -1.68 2.14
C GLY A 701 17.41 -1.61 2.59
N ARG A 702 18.09 -2.76 2.62
CA ARG A 702 19.54 -2.83 3.00
C ARG A 702 20.42 -2.06 2.03
N VAL A 703 20.18 -2.22 0.71
CA VAL A 703 20.95 -1.52 -0.31
C VAL A 703 20.79 -0.03 -0.18
N LEU A 704 19.55 0.46 -0.07
CA LEU A 704 19.29 1.89 0.07
C LEU A 704 19.82 2.45 1.40
N SER A 705 19.72 1.70 2.51
CA SER A 705 20.32 2.09 3.78
C SER A 705 21.85 2.21 3.69
N ALA A 706 22.51 1.25 3.02
CA ALA A 706 23.96 1.29 2.84
C ALA A 706 24.40 2.49 1.98
N LEU A 707 23.65 2.79 0.91
CA LEU A 707 23.92 3.96 0.06
C LEU A 707 23.66 5.28 0.81
N ALA A 708 22.64 5.34 1.66
CA ALA A 708 22.30 6.53 2.44
C ALA A 708 23.39 6.93 3.45
N LEU A 709 24.17 5.97 3.95
CA LEU A 709 25.29 6.23 4.84
C LEU A 709 26.46 6.95 4.14
N ASP A 710 26.60 6.73 2.83
CA ASP A 710 27.69 7.30 2.02
C ASP A 710 27.33 8.68 1.40
N GLU A 711 26.03 9.05 1.41
CA GLU A 711 25.51 10.21 0.66
C GLU A 711 24.68 11.13 1.55
N GLU A 712 25.35 12.01 2.32
CA GLU A 712 24.67 12.88 3.30
C GLU A 712 23.70 13.91 2.67
N GLN A 713 23.87 14.26 1.39
CA GLN A 713 23.08 15.28 0.68
C GLN A 713 22.15 14.69 -0.40
N ALA A 714 21.97 13.37 -0.42
CA ALA A 714 21.10 12.73 -1.41
C ALA A 714 19.61 13.01 -1.14
N ASP A 715 18.85 13.15 -2.22
CA ASP A 715 17.38 13.16 -2.16
C ASP A 715 16.84 11.71 -2.16
N PHE A 716 15.95 11.44 -1.25
CA PHE A 716 15.28 10.13 -1.06
C PHE A 716 13.79 10.18 -1.40
N THR A 717 13.35 11.12 -2.20
CA THR A 717 11.94 11.24 -2.61
C THR A 717 11.45 9.95 -3.26
N GLU A 718 12.28 9.36 -4.14
CA GLU A 718 12.00 8.07 -4.77
C GLU A 718 13.33 7.34 -5.07
N GLY A 719 13.68 6.35 -4.23
CA GLY A 719 15.00 5.75 -4.27
C GLY A 719 16.08 6.70 -3.71
N LEU A 720 17.24 6.75 -4.35
CA LEU A 720 18.33 7.67 -3.98
C LEU A 720 18.76 8.47 -5.21
N CYS A 721 18.66 9.80 -5.13
CA CYS A 721 19.20 10.72 -6.13
C CYS A 721 20.33 11.56 -5.51
N ALA A 722 21.54 11.52 -6.11
CA ALA A 722 22.70 12.24 -5.62
C ALA A 722 23.36 13.06 -6.75
N GLY A 723 23.61 14.33 -6.48
CA GLY A 723 24.41 15.21 -7.34
C GLY A 723 25.89 15.03 -7.07
N ARG A 724 26.72 14.84 -8.10
CA ARG A 724 28.18 14.78 -8.01
C ARG A 724 28.86 15.52 -9.16
N GLY A 725 29.62 16.56 -8.83
CA GLY A 725 30.27 17.40 -9.85
C GLY A 725 29.23 18.05 -10.76
N GLU A 726 29.37 17.81 -12.08
CA GLU A 726 28.45 18.33 -13.11
C GLU A 726 27.40 17.31 -13.55
N GLY A 727 27.11 16.29 -12.73
CA GLY A 727 26.15 15.25 -13.06
C GLY A 727 25.35 14.72 -11.86
N TRP A 728 24.40 13.86 -12.16
CA TRP A 728 23.49 13.23 -11.20
C TRP A 728 23.47 11.72 -11.36
N ALA A 729 23.28 11.03 -10.26
CA ALA A 729 23.01 9.61 -10.24
C ALA A 729 21.70 9.32 -9.51
N TRP A 730 20.86 8.46 -10.09
CA TRP A 730 19.62 8.03 -9.50
C TRP A 730 19.60 6.50 -9.39
N VAL A 731 19.41 5.99 -8.18
CA VAL A 731 19.28 4.56 -7.87
C VAL A 731 17.86 4.29 -7.45
N HIS A 732 17.09 3.64 -8.32
CA HIS A 732 15.66 3.41 -8.15
C HIS A 732 15.31 1.92 -8.22
N PRO A 733 14.86 1.29 -7.11
CA PRO A 733 14.27 -0.04 -7.14
C PRO A 733 12.88 0.01 -7.80
N GLU A 734 12.67 -0.77 -8.86
CA GLU A 734 11.39 -0.86 -9.56
C GLU A 734 10.28 -1.40 -8.65
N SER A 735 9.10 -0.78 -8.63
CA SER A 735 7.98 -1.22 -7.77
C SER A 735 7.44 -2.59 -8.14
N ASP A 736 7.33 -2.86 -9.44
CA ASP A 736 6.62 -4.02 -9.99
C ASP A 736 7.53 -5.20 -10.37
N ARG A 737 8.85 -5.00 -10.34
CA ARG A 737 9.83 -6.02 -10.73
C ARG A 737 10.97 -6.11 -9.73
N PRO A 738 11.55 -7.29 -9.50
CA PRO A 738 12.70 -7.46 -8.62
C PRO A 738 13.99 -6.95 -9.30
N GLU A 739 13.98 -5.69 -9.72
CA GLU A 739 15.06 -5.01 -10.44
C GLU A 739 15.37 -3.66 -9.76
N CYS A 740 16.59 -3.20 -9.93
CA CYS A 740 17.02 -1.85 -9.59
C CYS A 740 17.53 -1.16 -10.85
N VAL A 741 17.02 0.01 -11.12
CA VAL A 741 17.46 0.89 -12.20
C VAL A 741 18.45 1.89 -11.64
N ILE A 742 19.60 2.01 -12.30
CA ILE A 742 20.63 2.97 -11.97
C ILE A 742 20.83 3.86 -13.19
N VAL A 743 20.65 5.15 -13.00
CA VAL A 743 20.78 6.17 -14.04
C VAL A 743 21.93 7.08 -13.67
N GLY A 744 22.87 7.26 -14.60
CA GLY A 744 23.85 8.35 -14.57
C GLY A 744 23.44 9.39 -15.60
N GLU A 745 23.45 10.66 -15.23
CA GLU A 745 23.03 11.78 -16.09
C GLU A 745 24.07 12.91 -15.99
N ALA A 746 24.55 13.40 -17.13
CA ALA A 746 25.55 14.48 -17.20
C ALA A 746 25.52 15.19 -18.57
N ALA A 747 26.28 16.25 -18.71
CA ALA A 747 26.42 17.00 -19.97
C ALA A 747 27.03 16.15 -21.09
N ASP A 748 27.94 15.23 -20.75
CA ASP A 748 28.59 14.31 -21.69
C ASP A 748 28.39 12.84 -21.29
N MET A 749 28.57 11.93 -22.24
CA MET A 749 28.31 10.51 -22.04
C MET A 749 29.38 9.83 -21.15
N GLU A 750 30.61 10.30 -21.15
CA GLU A 750 31.70 9.74 -20.34
C GLU A 750 31.43 9.94 -18.86
N THR A 751 31.09 11.15 -18.45
CA THR A 751 30.69 11.49 -17.08
C THR A 751 29.41 10.73 -16.65
N ALA A 752 28.41 10.61 -17.55
CA ALA A 752 27.22 9.85 -17.29
C ALA A 752 27.47 8.35 -17.07
N ASP A 753 28.39 7.76 -17.88
CA ASP A 753 28.84 6.38 -17.72
C ASP A 753 29.63 6.18 -16.42
N GLU A 754 30.54 7.08 -16.05
CA GLU A 754 31.29 7.01 -14.80
C GLU A 754 30.37 7.05 -13.57
N LEU A 755 29.42 7.97 -13.55
CA LEU A 755 28.42 8.07 -12.47
C LEU A 755 27.58 6.81 -12.37
N CYS A 756 27.06 6.33 -13.50
CA CYS A 756 26.27 5.11 -13.54
C CYS A 756 27.07 3.89 -13.04
N ASN A 757 28.35 3.77 -13.43
CA ASN A 757 29.26 2.71 -12.98
C ASN A 757 29.54 2.80 -11.48
N LEU A 758 29.84 4.00 -10.98
CA LEU A 758 30.11 4.24 -9.56
C LEU A 758 28.95 3.75 -8.67
N TYR A 759 27.71 4.12 -9.00
CA TYR A 759 26.55 3.72 -8.21
C TYR A 759 26.15 2.26 -8.43
N PHE A 760 26.38 1.73 -9.63
CA PHE A 760 26.25 0.30 -9.88
C PHE A 760 27.18 -0.51 -8.97
N ASP A 761 28.45 -0.13 -8.88
CA ASP A 761 29.44 -0.80 -8.03
C ASP A 761 29.10 -0.65 -6.54
N LYS A 762 28.55 0.50 -6.10
CA LYS A 762 28.07 0.70 -4.74
C LYS A 762 26.92 -0.25 -4.41
N VAL A 763 25.94 -0.39 -5.31
CA VAL A 763 24.81 -1.33 -5.15
C VAL A 763 25.31 -2.77 -5.09
N VAL A 764 26.22 -3.16 -6.00
CA VAL A 764 26.81 -4.51 -6.01
C VAL A 764 27.59 -4.80 -4.72
N ARG A 765 28.35 -3.84 -4.19
CA ARG A 765 29.05 -4.00 -2.90
C ARG A 765 28.08 -4.17 -1.74
N ALA A 766 27.00 -3.38 -1.70
CA ALA A 766 25.96 -3.49 -0.68
C ALA A 766 25.27 -4.87 -0.72
N LEU A 767 25.11 -5.46 -1.92
CA LEU A 767 24.60 -6.82 -2.11
C LEU A 767 25.64 -7.88 -1.71
N GLY A 768 26.93 -7.69 -2.08
CA GLY A 768 28.01 -8.67 -1.86
C GLY A 768 28.39 -8.87 -0.41
N SER A 769 28.15 -7.90 0.47
CA SER A 769 28.30 -8.05 1.92
C SER A 769 27.36 -9.13 2.53
N ALA A 770 26.41 -9.66 1.74
CA ALA A 770 25.42 -10.67 2.15
C ALA A 770 25.54 -12.02 1.39
N GLY A 771 26.62 -12.27 0.64
CA GLY A 771 26.87 -13.59 0.03
C GLY A 771 26.15 -13.90 -1.29
N GLN A 772 25.52 -12.92 -1.93
CA GLN A 772 24.91 -13.08 -3.26
C GLN A 772 25.56 -12.12 -4.25
N CYS A 773 26.33 -12.67 -5.21
CA CYS A 773 26.92 -11.89 -6.31
C CYS A 773 26.03 -12.04 -7.55
N PRO A 774 25.34 -10.99 -8.02
CA PRO A 774 24.51 -11.08 -9.22
C PRO A 774 25.34 -10.96 -10.50
N VAL A 775 25.00 -11.76 -11.51
CA VAL A 775 25.53 -11.64 -12.87
C VAL A 775 24.77 -10.51 -13.59
N PRO A 776 25.44 -9.55 -14.24
CA PRO A 776 24.74 -8.48 -14.96
C PRO A 776 23.89 -9.04 -16.11
N LEU A 777 22.64 -8.58 -16.21
CA LEU A 777 21.81 -8.78 -17.39
C LEU A 777 22.33 -7.87 -18.50
N ALA A 778 22.70 -8.46 -19.65
CA ALA A 778 23.06 -7.71 -20.84
C ALA A 778 21.89 -6.85 -21.33
N ALA A 779 22.17 -5.56 -21.61
CA ALA A 779 21.21 -4.57 -22.11
C ALA A 779 20.73 -4.87 -23.53
#